data_5887a58263b9de0137e61e97aa8b1c19
#
_entry.id   5887a58263b9de0137e61e97aa8b1c19
#
_cell.length_a   1.000
_cell.length_b   1.000
_cell.length_c   1.000
_cell.angle_alpha   90.00
_cell.angle_beta   90.00
_cell.angle_gamma   90.00
#
_symmetry.space_group_name_H-M   'P 1'
#
loop_
_entity.id
_entity.type
_entity.pdbx_description
1 polymer ?
#
loop_
_entity_poly.entity_id
_entity_poly.type
_entity_poly.pdbx_seq_one_letter_code
_entity_poly.pdbx_strand_id
1 'polypeptide(L)'
;KAAISLLLIAPFMIGQEIEEVVVSGSFIPDEKRDTSEISAILDSSEIERTGDDNIAVALTRLTGLSLVRGKYVYVRGLGERYSAAILNGSNLPSPEPLKRVVPLDLFPTQIINSSVIQKTYSADMPGEFGGGIIEIETKPVPSERILDFSFSSGFNDATSLSDGLLYDGGSDDDIGYDDGIRNFPNLVQQAINNNKKLDRSNFQTYELANAGREFENSKLWVIQEGEVPLDSSFNFTYGNELDLESNDFPIPYNPSFRAGFMFTAGMKSSWDTQDGIRQTGTLQAQGDGTADVIVSNDKTFLSTSNDVTSYAMSVLGIDTDSYELKYTGMYIHKGTKRARTLQGYDSSDAGNVREDFTEFFERELTNNQINYTYLYDSGAELDLRLTSGEASRHSPYERVVFYEDTDDRGFWRYDVNTGRNQTQFSYVEDKNENIGLDLTYPIQIFETDAVLKVGYDLTENNRDAQVRSYRFLAEGGPIPQDGLDNRIDYIFEDKNFDPSRLILIENTAASSPAGYQGELTTDSMYLTLDTYINEKYRLAVGVRSENGEQMVNTYDVFQPVDLNIEKVLDEDYMLPSFTLTYLPEFNENLQFRLGLSQTIARPTFRELSPTLFIDVDTDRVIAGSLYLENTELDNIDFRAEYYWSTNQFITAGLFYKDISKPIEEVVNESGDLIVTSYQNVPGAELTGFELEYERVFEDLLPNSSWGNSKEFLLKMNLTATESEVIYGANDTYVNSQGSLINAASLFANGRDTRLQGQSDVIGNIQLGWDDFQNGSQGTLIINYVSDRVRARGIDVLPDVIEEPPLLVDFVYTKEIFYDTSILKLSLELRNLLDEEYYASMASSVIYDQYKLGTSVSLG
;
A
#
# COMPACT_ATOMS: atom_id res chain seq x y z
N LYS A 1 -31.57 13.65 15.82
CA LYS A 1 -31.84 13.75 17.28
C LYS A 1 -32.03 12.35 17.82
N ALA A 2 -30.97 11.66 18.18
CA ALA A 2 -31.02 10.52 19.07
C ALA A 2 -29.81 10.63 19.99
N ALA A 3 -30.05 11.01 21.23
CA ALA A 3 -29.08 11.04 22.29
C ALA A 3 -28.78 9.60 22.71
N ILE A 4 -27.54 9.19 22.59
CA ILE A 4 -27.06 7.91 23.13
C ILE A 4 -26.73 8.14 24.60
N SER A 5 -27.58 7.63 25.46
CA SER A 5 -27.29 7.48 26.88
C SER A 5 -26.73 6.07 27.06
N LEU A 6 -25.41 5.93 27.13
CA LEU A 6 -24.79 4.69 27.59
C LEU A 6 -24.55 4.78 29.09
N LEU A 7 -25.26 3.95 29.83
CA LEU A 7 -25.13 3.75 31.25
C LEU A 7 -23.81 3.01 31.56
N LEU A 8 -23.03 3.60 32.46
CA LEU A 8 -21.96 2.97 33.22
C LEU A 8 -22.50 1.84 34.07
N ILE A 9 -22.14 0.61 33.79
CA ILE A 9 -22.23 -0.50 34.75
C ILE A 9 -20.78 -0.86 35.12
N ALA A 10 -20.35 -0.41 36.28
CA ALA A 10 -19.10 -0.82 36.87
C ALA A 10 -19.34 -2.11 37.69
N PRO A 11 -18.61 -3.19 37.48
CA PRO A 11 -18.54 -4.27 38.41
C PRO A 11 -17.45 -4.00 39.47
N PHE A 12 -17.84 -4.00 40.72
CA PHE A 12 -16.94 -4.06 41.87
C PHE A 12 -16.08 -5.33 41.78
N MET A 13 -14.76 -5.19 41.81
CA MET A 13 -13.83 -6.28 42.02
C MET A 13 -12.86 -5.95 43.14
N ILE A 14 -12.65 -6.95 43.96
CA ILE A 14 -11.91 -6.99 45.22
C ILE A 14 -10.41 -6.95 44.94
N GLY A 15 -9.68 -6.11 45.64
CA GLY A 15 -8.27 -5.87 45.46
C GLY A 15 -7.34 -7.07 45.70
N GLN A 16 -6.36 -7.20 44.86
CA GLN A 16 -5.07 -7.82 45.12
C GLN A 16 -3.99 -6.74 44.93
N GLU A 17 -3.01 -6.76 45.80
CA GLU A 17 -1.85 -5.88 45.78
C GLU A 17 -1.10 -6.10 44.46
N ILE A 18 -0.93 -5.03 43.69
CA ILE A 18 -0.15 -5.04 42.43
C ILE A 18 1.26 -4.64 42.79
N GLU A 19 2.21 -5.55 42.63
CA GLU A 19 3.62 -5.21 42.45
C GLU A 19 3.79 -4.35 41.18
N GLU A 20 4.73 -3.44 41.24
CA GLU A 20 5.07 -2.42 40.25
C GLU A 20 4.84 -2.89 38.82
N VAL A 21 3.86 -2.28 38.12
CA VAL A 21 3.61 -2.57 36.71
C VAL A 21 4.76 -1.91 35.89
N VAL A 22 5.78 -2.68 35.66
CA VAL A 22 6.70 -2.40 34.59
C VAL A 22 5.94 -2.70 33.31
N VAL A 23 5.58 -1.66 32.56
CA VAL A 23 5.12 -1.81 31.20
C VAL A 23 6.31 -2.31 30.39
N SER A 24 6.51 -3.61 30.37
CA SER A 24 7.36 -4.24 29.38
C SER A 24 6.53 -4.38 28.09
N GLY A 25 6.47 -3.33 27.27
CA GLY A 25 6.46 -3.58 25.85
C GLY A 25 7.60 -4.57 25.58
N SER A 26 7.39 -5.56 24.74
CA SER A 26 8.45 -6.48 24.35
C SER A 26 9.58 -5.63 23.73
N PHE A 27 10.42 -5.11 24.63
CA PHE A 27 11.64 -4.43 24.28
C PHE A 27 12.51 -5.51 23.67
N ILE A 28 12.85 -5.37 22.42
CA ILE A 28 13.83 -6.18 21.72
C ILE A 28 15.19 -5.47 21.94
N PRO A 29 15.89 -5.72 23.04
CA PRO A 29 17.18 -5.10 23.29
C PRO A 29 18.17 -5.71 22.31
N ASP A 30 18.92 -4.87 21.64
CA ASP A 30 20.04 -5.23 20.78
C ASP A 30 19.70 -5.87 19.42
N GLU A 31 18.45 -6.05 19.00
CA GLU A 31 18.14 -6.65 17.69
C GLU A 31 18.82 -5.92 16.53
N LYS A 32 18.80 -4.59 16.52
CA LYS A 32 19.46 -3.81 15.47
C LYS A 32 20.97 -4.00 15.45
N ARG A 33 21.61 -4.14 16.62
CA ARG A 33 23.04 -4.36 16.76
C ARG A 33 23.41 -5.80 16.44
N ASP A 34 22.57 -6.75 16.83
CA ASP A 34 22.87 -8.17 16.80
C ASP A 34 22.45 -8.85 15.50
N THR A 35 21.67 -8.18 14.65
CA THR A 35 21.38 -8.69 13.30
C THR A 35 22.66 -8.84 12.48
N SER A 36 22.73 -9.86 11.63
CA SER A 36 23.81 -9.99 10.65
C SER A 36 23.65 -8.99 9.51
N GLU A 37 22.42 -8.65 9.16
CA GLU A 37 22.02 -7.78 8.05
C GLU A 37 21.83 -6.33 8.49
N ILE A 38 21.91 -5.39 7.54
CA ILE A 38 21.55 -3.99 7.77
C ILE A 38 20.04 -3.90 7.78
N SER A 39 19.46 -3.52 8.92
CA SER A 39 18.02 -3.38 9.11
C SER A 39 17.65 -2.06 9.78
N ALA A 40 16.37 -1.68 9.66
CA ALA A 40 15.71 -0.66 10.47
C ALA A 40 14.50 -1.30 11.13
N ILE A 41 14.24 -0.97 12.39
CA ILE A 41 13.19 -1.58 13.20
C ILE A 41 12.22 -0.49 13.64
N LEU A 42 10.94 -0.77 13.45
CA LEU A 42 9.81 0.00 13.98
C LEU A 42 9.12 -0.85 15.04
N ASP A 43 9.27 -0.49 16.28
CA ASP A 43 8.63 -1.19 17.39
C ASP A 43 7.30 -0.56 17.81
N SER A 44 6.56 -1.23 18.69
CA SER A 44 5.27 -0.74 19.18
C SER A 44 5.40 0.59 19.94
N SER A 45 6.51 0.85 20.62
CA SER A 45 6.73 2.10 21.36
C SER A 45 6.92 3.29 20.43
N GLU A 46 7.58 3.11 19.31
CA GLU A 46 7.72 4.13 18.26
C GLU A 46 6.38 4.41 17.59
N ILE A 47 5.60 3.37 17.27
CA ILE A 47 4.24 3.51 16.72
C ILE A 47 3.36 4.32 17.66
N GLU A 48 3.39 4.01 18.95
CA GLU A 48 2.64 4.76 19.96
C GLU A 48 3.09 6.20 20.14
N ARG A 49 4.40 6.45 20.01
CA ARG A 49 5.01 7.77 20.10
C ARG A 49 4.58 8.68 18.95
N THR A 50 4.50 8.12 17.74
CA THR A 50 4.16 8.88 16.53
C THR A 50 2.67 8.97 16.29
N GLY A 51 1.87 8.12 16.95
CA GLY A 51 0.41 8.09 16.82
C GLY A 51 -0.07 7.75 15.41
N ASP A 52 0.74 7.03 14.62
CA ASP A 52 0.39 6.71 13.24
C ASP A 52 -0.69 5.62 13.20
N ASP A 53 -1.74 5.84 12.42
CA ASP A 53 -2.93 4.99 12.36
C ASP A 53 -2.75 3.68 11.59
N ASN A 54 -1.84 3.68 10.62
CA ASN A 54 -1.54 2.52 9.77
C ASN A 54 -0.03 2.37 9.58
N ILE A 55 0.36 1.16 9.20
CA ILE A 55 1.79 0.83 9.08
C ILE A 55 2.49 1.59 7.95
N ALA A 56 1.77 1.98 6.87
CA ALA A 56 2.36 2.72 5.76
C ALA A 56 2.92 4.08 6.21
N VAL A 57 2.16 4.81 7.01
CA VAL A 57 2.58 6.10 7.57
C VAL A 57 3.69 5.90 8.59
N ALA A 58 3.54 4.94 9.50
CA ALA A 58 4.52 4.65 10.54
C ALA A 58 5.91 4.32 9.97
N LEU A 59 5.96 3.57 8.88
CA LEU A 59 7.21 3.20 8.20
C LEU A 59 7.96 4.41 7.61
N THR A 60 7.28 5.50 7.29
CA THR A 60 7.96 6.72 6.80
C THR A 60 8.89 7.35 7.83
N ARG A 61 8.76 6.98 9.09
CA ARG A 61 9.60 7.46 10.19
C ARG A 61 10.99 6.82 10.18
N LEU A 62 11.16 5.73 9.41
CA LEU A 62 12.41 5.02 9.29
C LEU A 62 13.30 5.55 8.16
N THR A 63 14.59 5.30 8.27
CA THR A 63 15.61 5.75 7.31
C THR A 63 15.39 5.14 5.92
N GLY A 64 15.41 5.98 4.89
CA GLY A 64 15.35 5.54 3.49
C GLY A 64 13.98 5.10 3.01
N LEU A 65 12.91 5.41 3.77
CA LEU A 65 11.54 5.07 3.39
C LEU A 65 10.76 6.32 3.03
N SER A 66 9.98 6.23 1.96
CA SER A 66 9.05 7.28 1.55
C SER A 66 7.71 6.69 1.16
N LEU A 67 6.64 7.45 1.38
CA LEU A 67 5.27 7.06 1.07
C LEU A 67 4.87 7.61 -0.30
N VAL A 68 4.24 6.77 -1.10
CA VAL A 68 3.74 7.13 -2.42
C VAL A 68 2.24 6.84 -2.47
N ARG A 69 1.46 7.84 -2.90
CA ARG A 69 -0.01 7.77 -2.99
C ARG A 69 -0.70 7.35 -1.69
N GLY A 70 -0.09 7.60 -0.53
CA GLY A 70 -0.64 7.23 0.78
C GLY A 70 -0.71 5.72 1.08
N LYS A 71 -0.23 4.85 0.19
CA LYS A 71 -0.44 3.39 0.24
C LYS A 71 0.85 2.58 0.17
N TYR A 72 1.82 3.01 -0.65
CA TYR A 72 3.01 2.25 -1.00
C TYR A 72 4.25 2.84 -0.36
N VAL A 73 5.04 2.00 0.27
CA VAL A 73 6.32 2.39 0.85
C VAL A 73 7.44 2.03 -0.12
N TYR A 74 8.20 3.03 -0.52
CA TYR A 74 9.40 2.90 -1.35
C TYR A 74 10.62 2.80 -0.44
N VAL A 75 11.47 1.84 -0.70
CA VAL A 75 12.70 1.62 0.05
C VAL A 75 13.88 2.13 -0.76
N ARG A 76 14.67 3.07 -0.20
CA ARG A 76 15.82 3.69 -0.87
C ARG A 76 15.49 4.33 -2.23
N GLY A 77 14.25 4.84 -2.36
CA GLY A 77 13.76 5.44 -3.60
C GLY A 77 13.36 4.45 -4.70
N LEU A 78 13.53 3.14 -4.49
CA LEU A 78 13.05 2.13 -5.44
C LEU A 78 11.56 1.89 -5.24
N GLY A 79 10.83 1.83 -6.36
CA GLY A 79 9.40 1.62 -6.38
C GLY A 79 8.96 0.29 -5.76
N GLU A 80 7.67 0.15 -5.50
CA GLU A 80 7.08 -0.98 -4.81
C GLU A 80 7.41 -2.35 -5.44
N ARG A 81 7.63 -2.43 -6.76
CA ARG A 81 8.00 -3.69 -7.43
C ARG A 81 9.35 -4.25 -6.99
N TYR A 82 10.21 -3.38 -6.46
CA TYR A 82 11.54 -3.74 -5.96
C TYR A 82 11.56 -4.08 -4.47
N SER A 83 10.42 -4.08 -3.82
CA SER A 83 10.28 -4.38 -2.40
C SER A 83 9.17 -5.40 -2.17
N ALA A 84 9.35 -6.27 -1.19
CA ALA A 84 8.30 -7.19 -0.76
C ALA A 84 7.82 -6.83 0.64
N ALA A 85 6.53 -7.05 0.90
CA ALA A 85 5.96 -7.00 2.24
C ALA A 85 5.56 -8.42 2.64
N ILE A 86 6.06 -8.86 3.78
CA ILE A 86 5.77 -10.18 4.36
C ILE A 86 5.14 -10.02 5.75
N LEU A 87 4.28 -10.94 6.14
CA LEU A 87 3.63 -10.96 7.45
C LEU A 87 4.04 -12.23 8.18
N ASN A 88 4.70 -12.09 9.33
CA ASN A 88 5.23 -13.20 10.12
C ASN A 88 5.99 -14.24 9.25
N GLY A 89 6.85 -13.76 8.36
CA GLY A 89 7.69 -14.57 7.47
C GLY A 89 7.02 -15.11 6.19
N SER A 90 5.78 -14.73 5.86
CA SER A 90 5.08 -15.20 4.65
C SER A 90 4.60 -14.05 3.78
N ASN A 91 4.60 -14.27 2.45
CA ASN A 91 4.09 -13.29 1.49
C ASN A 91 2.60 -13.02 1.68
N LEU A 92 2.18 -11.80 1.35
CA LEU A 92 0.79 -11.36 1.43
C LEU A 92 0.17 -11.24 0.03
N PRO A 93 -1.11 -11.64 -0.16
CA PRO A 93 -1.86 -11.32 -1.37
C PRO A 93 -2.23 -9.84 -1.43
N SER A 94 -2.46 -9.31 -2.64
CA SER A 94 -2.78 -7.90 -2.83
C SER A 94 -4.14 -7.68 -3.49
N PRO A 95 -5.04 -6.87 -2.90
CA PRO A 95 -6.31 -6.51 -3.51
C PRO A 95 -6.16 -5.44 -4.61
N GLU A 96 -4.98 -4.89 -4.81
CA GLU A 96 -4.77 -3.81 -5.75
C GLU A 96 -4.77 -4.30 -7.20
N PRO A 97 -5.57 -3.67 -8.10
CA PRO A 97 -5.66 -4.12 -9.47
C PRO A 97 -4.40 -3.88 -10.30
N LEU A 98 -3.60 -2.88 -9.90
CA LEU A 98 -2.42 -2.43 -10.65
C LEU A 98 -1.09 -2.87 -10.05
N LYS A 99 -1.07 -3.25 -8.78
CA LYS A 99 0.14 -3.52 -8.01
C LYS A 99 0.09 -4.92 -7.39
N ARG A 100 1.25 -5.57 -7.31
CA ARG A 100 1.37 -6.85 -6.61
C ARG A 100 1.58 -6.67 -5.11
N VAL A 101 2.30 -5.63 -4.73
CA VAL A 101 2.55 -5.35 -3.33
C VAL A 101 1.25 -4.94 -2.63
N VAL A 102 1.00 -5.57 -1.49
CA VAL A 102 -0.15 -5.22 -0.66
C VAL A 102 -0.07 -3.76 -0.22
N PRO A 103 -1.15 -2.99 -0.33
CA PRO A 103 -1.16 -1.62 0.14
C PRO A 103 -1.10 -1.59 1.67
N LEU A 104 -0.05 -0.97 2.20
CA LEU A 104 0.23 -0.99 3.64
C LEU A 104 -0.72 -0.09 4.45
N ASP A 105 -1.50 0.77 3.79
CA ASP A 105 -2.61 1.53 4.42
C ASP A 105 -3.76 0.65 4.92
N LEU A 106 -3.81 -0.63 4.51
CA LEU A 106 -4.79 -1.60 5.01
C LEU A 106 -4.49 -2.07 6.43
N PHE A 107 -3.22 -2.02 6.87
CA PHE A 107 -2.82 -2.58 8.17
C PHE A 107 -2.90 -1.55 9.27
N PRO A 108 -3.93 -1.62 10.15
CA PRO A 108 -4.00 -0.76 11.33
C PRO A 108 -2.86 -1.08 12.30
N THR A 109 -2.25 -0.04 12.87
CA THR A 109 -1.15 -0.23 13.83
C THR A 109 -1.55 -1.00 15.09
N GLN A 110 -2.84 -1.06 15.41
CA GLN A 110 -3.39 -1.77 16.57
C GLN A 110 -3.17 -3.29 16.53
N ILE A 111 -3.00 -3.89 15.35
CA ILE A 111 -2.73 -5.34 15.19
C ILE A 111 -1.24 -5.65 15.06
N ILE A 112 -0.40 -4.64 14.93
CA ILE A 112 1.04 -4.77 14.66
C ILE A 112 1.82 -4.69 15.96
N ASN A 113 2.81 -5.56 16.12
CA ASN A 113 3.80 -5.55 17.19
C ASN A 113 5.04 -4.75 16.78
N SER A 114 5.59 -5.11 15.63
CA SER A 114 6.80 -4.50 15.09
C SER A 114 6.83 -4.62 13.57
N SER A 115 7.72 -3.86 12.95
CA SER A 115 8.09 -4.08 11.56
C SER A 115 9.60 -3.96 11.41
N VAL A 116 10.19 -4.93 10.73
CA VAL A 116 11.62 -4.95 10.42
C VAL A 116 11.79 -4.70 8.92
N ILE A 117 12.56 -3.70 8.59
CA ILE A 117 12.91 -3.40 7.20
C ILE A 117 14.35 -3.87 6.98
N GLN A 118 14.47 -5.03 6.37
CA GLN A 118 15.78 -5.56 6.01
C GLN A 118 16.24 -4.93 4.69
N LYS A 119 17.42 -4.30 4.71
CA LYS A 119 17.98 -3.54 3.58
C LYS A 119 19.15 -4.24 2.88
N THR A 120 19.76 -5.23 3.54
CA THR A 120 20.79 -6.11 2.96
C THR A 120 20.22 -7.51 2.86
N TYR A 121 20.32 -8.12 1.69
CA TYR A 121 19.74 -9.43 1.41
C TYR A 121 20.44 -10.55 2.17
N SER A 122 19.66 -11.48 2.71
CA SER A 122 20.08 -12.79 3.20
C SER A 122 19.32 -13.90 2.47
N ALA A 123 19.96 -15.07 2.30
CA ALA A 123 19.42 -16.13 1.45
C ALA A 123 18.16 -16.82 2.00
N ASP A 124 17.80 -16.62 3.26
CA ASP A 124 16.56 -17.08 3.87
C ASP A 124 15.36 -16.19 3.54
N MET A 125 15.58 -15.02 2.94
CA MET A 125 14.54 -14.13 2.43
C MET A 125 14.19 -14.45 0.96
N PRO A 126 12.97 -14.11 0.50
CA PRO A 126 12.60 -14.23 -0.91
C PRO A 126 13.57 -13.52 -1.84
N GLY A 127 13.78 -14.06 -3.04
CA GLY A 127 14.71 -13.50 -4.04
C GLY A 127 14.31 -12.13 -4.58
N GLU A 128 13.03 -11.78 -4.47
CA GLU A 128 12.51 -10.48 -4.86
C GLU A 128 12.84 -9.40 -3.81
N PHE A 129 14.08 -8.91 -3.89
CA PHE A 129 14.69 -8.00 -2.92
C PHE A 129 15.48 -6.89 -3.63
N GLY A 130 14.80 -5.95 -4.28
CA GLY A 130 15.49 -4.85 -4.94
C GLY A 130 15.83 -3.70 -3.98
N GLY A 131 14.86 -3.13 -3.29
CA GLY A 131 15.02 -2.07 -2.29
C GLY A 131 15.25 -2.63 -0.88
N GLY A 132 14.44 -3.59 -0.49
CA GLY A 132 14.45 -4.27 0.81
C GLY A 132 13.15 -5.04 1.04
N ILE A 133 13.09 -5.78 2.13
CA ILE A 133 11.88 -6.47 2.59
C ILE A 133 11.32 -5.76 3.82
N ILE A 134 10.02 -5.54 3.80
CA ILE A 134 9.23 -5.02 4.92
C ILE A 134 8.57 -6.23 5.59
N GLU A 135 9.15 -6.70 6.67
CA GLU A 135 8.53 -7.73 7.50
C GLU A 135 7.64 -7.07 8.54
N ILE A 136 6.40 -7.52 8.60
CA ILE A 136 5.39 -7.05 9.55
C ILE A 136 5.15 -8.19 10.53
N GLU A 137 5.29 -7.90 11.81
CA GLU A 137 4.99 -8.84 12.87
C GLU A 137 3.69 -8.46 13.58
N THR A 138 2.80 -9.42 13.70
CA THR A 138 1.55 -9.23 14.44
C THR A 138 1.78 -9.36 15.94
N LYS A 139 0.92 -8.72 16.74
CA LYS A 139 0.96 -8.84 18.19
C LYS A 139 0.93 -10.30 18.63
N PRO A 140 1.81 -10.71 19.56
CA PRO A 140 1.85 -12.07 20.10
C PRO A 140 0.72 -12.30 21.12
N VAL A 141 0.62 -13.52 21.64
CA VAL A 141 -0.15 -13.80 22.85
C VAL A 141 0.47 -13.02 24.01
N PRO A 142 -0.31 -12.22 24.74
CA PRO A 142 0.23 -11.45 25.86
C PRO A 142 0.54 -12.36 27.06
N SER A 143 1.67 -12.11 27.72
CA SER A 143 2.07 -12.83 28.95
C SER A 143 1.19 -12.49 30.15
N GLU A 144 0.50 -11.35 30.13
CA GLU A 144 -0.42 -10.89 31.14
C GLU A 144 -1.79 -10.57 30.53
N ARG A 145 -2.82 -10.55 31.38
CA ARG A 145 -4.16 -10.20 30.93
C ARG A 145 -4.22 -8.77 30.46
N ILE A 146 -4.56 -8.59 29.17
CA ILE A 146 -4.81 -7.30 28.54
C ILE A 146 -6.32 -7.12 28.32
N LEU A 147 -6.82 -5.94 28.63
CA LEU A 147 -8.15 -5.47 28.24
C LEU A 147 -8.04 -3.99 27.90
N ASP A 148 -8.10 -3.70 26.62
CA ASP A 148 -7.95 -2.35 26.07
C ASP A 148 -9.17 -1.92 25.25
N PHE A 149 -9.60 -0.68 25.46
CA PHE A 149 -10.63 0.00 24.70
C PHE A 149 -10.12 1.37 24.30
N SER A 150 -10.12 1.66 23.04
CA SER A 150 -9.79 3.00 22.56
C SER A 150 -10.91 3.58 21.68
N PHE A 151 -11.03 4.88 21.73
CA PHE A 151 -11.92 5.67 20.88
C PHE A 151 -11.21 6.96 20.50
N SER A 152 -11.29 7.35 19.23
CA SER A 152 -10.77 8.64 18.78
C SER A 152 -11.75 9.36 17.86
N SER A 153 -11.61 10.68 17.79
CA SER A 153 -12.32 11.52 16.82
C SER A 153 -11.36 12.54 16.23
N GLY A 154 -11.44 12.73 14.92
CA GLY A 154 -10.58 13.61 14.14
C GLY A 154 -11.36 14.73 13.44
N PHE A 155 -10.69 15.85 13.26
CA PHE A 155 -11.15 17.02 12.50
C PHE A 155 -10.05 17.43 11.53
N ASN A 156 -10.38 17.65 10.26
CA ASN A 156 -9.50 18.24 9.24
C ASN A 156 -10.16 19.53 8.73
N ASP A 157 -9.44 20.63 8.68
CA ASP A 157 -9.99 21.95 8.35
C ASP A 157 -10.38 22.11 6.87
N ALA A 158 -9.82 21.30 5.96
CA ALA A 158 -10.23 21.25 4.57
C ALA A 158 -11.46 20.33 4.32
N THR A 159 -11.82 19.47 5.28
CA THR A 159 -12.81 18.41 5.09
C THR A 159 -13.96 18.49 6.09
N SER A 160 -13.65 18.45 7.37
CA SER A 160 -14.65 18.19 8.43
C SER A 160 -15.58 19.37 8.66
N LEU A 161 -16.89 19.10 8.77
CA LEU A 161 -17.94 20.07 8.97
C LEU A 161 -18.00 21.17 7.87
N SER A 162 -17.40 20.85 6.70
CA SER A 162 -17.45 21.67 5.49
C SER A 162 -18.36 21.00 4.46
N ASP A 163 -18.78 21.75 3.45
CA ASP A 163 -19.56 21.20 2.35
C ASP A 163 -18.66 20.36 1.44
N GLY A 164 -19.03 19.11 1.24
CA GLY A 164 -18.37 18.18 0.32
C GLY A 164 -19.36 17.56 -0.66
N LEU A 165 -18.87 16.75 -1.57
CA LEU A 165 -19.69 16.01 -2.53
C LEU A 165 -20.10 14.67 -1.94
N LEU A 166 -21.39 14.42 -1.87
CA LEU A 166 -21.96 13.19 -1.33
C LEU A 166 -22.96 12.59 -2.31
N TYR A 167 -23.29 11.32 -2.15
CA TYR A 167 -24.44 10.66 -2.78
C TYR A 167 -25.06 9.66 -1.80
N ASP A 168 -26.35 9.32 -1.97
CA ASP A 168 -27.08 8.51 -1.00
C ASP A 168 -26.41 7.13 -0.80
N GLY A 169 -26.27 6.32 -1.85
CA GLY A 169 -25.67 4.98 -1.79
C GLY A 169 -26.53 3.92 -1.14
N GLY A 170 -25.91 2.86 -0.66
CA GLY A 170 -26.51 1.76 0.11
C GLY A 170 -26.66 2.07 1.59
N SER A 171 -27.46 1.26 2.31
CA SER A 171 -27.69 1.43 3.74
C SER A 171 -26.48 1.05 4.61
N ASP A 172 -25.60 0.22 4.08
CA ASP A 172 -24.45 -0.31 4.79
C ASP A 172 -23.12 0.38 4.37
N ASP A 173 -23.20 1.37 3.46
CA ASP A 173 -22.05 2.18 3.04
C ASP A 173 -21.34 2.84 4.23
N ASP A 174 -22.10 3.28 5.25
CA ASP A 174 -21.56 3.95 6.45
C ASP A 174 -20.70 3.01 7.34
N ILE A 175 -20.80 1.70 7.12
CA ILE A 175 -19.94 0.70 7.75
C ILE A 175 -18.98 0.05 6.75
N GLY A 176 -18.93 0.58 5.53
CA GLY A 176 -18.00 0.19 4.49
C GLY A 176 -18.40 -1.03 3.64
N TYR A 177 -19.64 -1.52 3.76
CA TYR A 177 -20.12 -2.72 3.06
C TYR A 177 -21.20 -2.40 2.02
N ASP A 178 -21.19 -3.12 0.88
CA ASP A 178 -22.30 -3.05 -0.07
C ASP A 178 -23.48 -3.92 0.41
N ASP A 179 -24.67 -3.32 0.55
CA ASP A 179 -25.89 -4.04 0.93
C ASP A 179 -26.57 -4.79 -0.23
N GLY A 180 -25.92 -4.82 -1.38
CA GLY A 180 -26.42 -5.44 -2.62
C GLY A 180 -27.25 -4.50 -3.51
N ILE A 181 -27.33 -3.22 -3.15
CA ILE A 181 -28.04 -2.21 -3.99
C ILE A 181 -27.33 -2.04 -5.35
N ARG A 182 -26.03 -2.36 -5.43
CA ARG A 182 -25.20 -2.26 -6.63
C ARG A 182 -25.13 -3.57 -7.44
N ASN A 183 -25.91 -4.57 -7.06
CA ASN A 183 -25.96 -5.84 -7.78
C ASN A 183 -26.52 -5.70 -9.20
N PHE A 184 -26.06 -6.54 -10.11
CA PHE A 184 -26.59 -6.57 -11.46
C PHE A 184 -28.08 -6.90 -11.51
N PRO A 185 -28.87 -6.19 -12.34
CA PRO A 185 -30.24 -6.58 -12.66
C PRO A 185 -30.32 -7.99 -13.23
N ASN A 186 -31.48 -8.63 -13.10
CA ASN A 186 -31.67 -10.03 -13.49
C ASN A 186 -31.27 -10.32 -14.94
N LEU A 187 -31.58 -9.45 -15.88
CA LEU A 187 -31.23 -9.66 -17.28
C LEU A 187 -29.73 -9.55 -17.53
N VAL A 188 -29.06 -8.60 -16.88
CA VAL A 188 -27.60 -8.44 -16.95
C VAL A 188 -26.92 -9.67 -16.38
N GLN A 189 -27.37 -10.15 -15.21
CA GLN A 189 -26.83 -11.37 -14.59
C GLN A 189 -27.05 -12.61 -15.47
N GLN A 190 -28.20 -12.71 -16.15
CA GLN A 190 -28.45 -13.78 -17.10
C GLN A 190 -27.55 -13.71 -18.33
N ALA A 191 -27.28 -12.51 -18.83
CA ALA A 191 -26.34 -12.30 -19.93
C ALA A 191 -24.93 -12.77 -19.54
N ILE A 192 -24.46 -12.36 -18.35
CA ILE A 192 -23.17 -12.77 -17.79
C ILE A 192 -23.10 -14.30 -17.66
N ASN A 193 -24.07 -14.91 -16.99
CA ASN A 193 -24.11 -16.37 -16.76
C ASN A 193 -24.15 -17.20 -18.04
N ASN A 194 -24.62 -16.63 -19.13
CA ASN A 194 -24.67 -17.27 -20.45
C ASN A 194 -23.52 -16.84 -21.37
N ASN A 195 -22.55 -16.10 -20.87
CA ASN A 195 -21.43 -15.52 -21.63
C ASN A 195 -21.89 -14.73 -22.88
N LYS A 196 -22.99 -13.98 -22.74
CA LYS A 196 -23.54 -13.17 -23.82
C LYS A 196 -23.35 -11.71 -23.54
N LYS A 197 -22.88 -10.99 -24.55
CA LYS A 197 -22.84 -9.54 -24.50
C LYS A 197 -24.26 -8.98 -24.45
N LEU A 198 -24.50 -8.00 -23.57
CA LEU A 198 -25.78 -7.32 -23.46
C LEU A 198 -25.89 -6.30 -24.61
N ASP A 199 -26.31 -6.75 -25.78
CA ASP A 199 -26.42 -5.94 -26.98
C ASP A 199 -27.61 -6.38 -27.86
N ARG A 200 -27.84 -5.63 -28.94
CA ARG A 200 -28.92 -5.89 -29.92
C ARG A 200 -28.76 -7.20 -30.70
N SER A 201 -27.58 -7.80 -30.75
CA SER A 201 -27.33 -9.05 -31.42
C SER A 201 -27.84 -10.24 -30.62
N ASN A 202 -27.90 -10.12 -29.32
CA ASN A 202 -28.26 -11.16 -28.38
C ASN A 202 -29.64 -10.96 -27.70
N PHE A 203 -30.14 -9.72 -27.63
CA PHE A 203 -31.36 -9.36 -26.90
C PHE A 203 -32.26 -8.43 -27.73
N GLN A 204 -33.56 -8.51 -27.49
CA GLN A 204 -34.51 -7.59 -28.11
C GLN A 204 -34.43 -6.21 -27.47
N THR A 205 -34.70 -5.15 -28.24
CA THR A 205 -34.57 -3.77 -27.74
C THR A 205 -35.45 -3.48 -26.52
N TYR A 206 -36.66 -4.14 -26.45
CA TYR A 206 -37.51 -3.96 -25.26
C TYR A 206 -36.91 -4.61 -23.99
N GLU A 207 -36.13 -5.69 -24.12
CA GLU A 207 -35.42 -6.33 -23.01
C GLU A 207 -34.30 -5.45 -22.52
N LEU A 208 -33.55 -4.84 -23.47
CA LEU A 208 -32.49 -3.89 -23.15
C LEU A 208 -33.02 -2.62 -22.48
N ALA A 209 -34.19 -2.13 -22.90
CA ALA A 209 -34.88 -1.00 -22.25
C ALA A 209 -35.32 -1.35 -20.81
N ASN A 210 -35.88 -2.55 -20.62
CA ASN A 210 -36.24 -3.02 -19.28
C ASN A 210 -35.00 -3.23 -18.38
N ALA A 211 -33.92 -3.79 -18.93
CA ALA A 211 -32.66 -3.90 -18.21
C ALA A 211 -32.14 -2.53 -17.78
N GLY A 212 -32.25 -1.53 -18.66
CA GLY A 212 -31.87 -0.16 -18.32
C GLY A 212 -32.68 0.43 -17.17
N ARG A 213 -33.99 0.17 -17.14
CA ARG A 213 -34.87 0.60 -16.05
C ARG A 213 -34.53 -0.06 -14.71
N GLU A 214 -34.16 -1.35 -14.73
CA GLU A 214 -33.76 -2.08 -13.52
C GLU A 214 -32.32 -1.74 -13.09
N PHE A 215 -31.47 -1.34 -14.02
CA PHE A 215 -30.09 -0.94 -13.78
C PHE A 215 -29.98 0.46 -13.18
N GLU A 216 -30.92 1.34 -13.51
CA GLU A 216 -30.91 2.71 -13.06
C GLU A 216 -31.30 2.83 -11.60
N ASN A 217 -30.46 3.51 -10.83
CA ASN A 217 -30.71 3.83 -9.42
C ASN A 217 -30.08 5.18 -9.07
N SER A 218 -30.89 6.22 -9.02
CA SER A 218 -30.43 7.59 -8.75
C SER A 218 -29.71 7.76 -7.42
N LYS A 219 -29.94 6.88 -6.45
CA LYS A 219 -29.23 6.88 -5.16
C LYS A 219 -27.73 6.59 -5.31
N LEU A 220 -27.34 5.89 -6.37
CA LEU A 220 -25.94 5.46 -6.56
C LEU A 220 -25.07 6.50 -7.27
N TRP A 221 -25.65 7.56 -7.86
CA TRP A 221 -24.86 8.44 -8.72
C TRP A 221 -25.31 9.92 -8.75
N VAL A 222 -26.40 10.29 -8.13
CA VAL A 222 -26.79 11.70 -8.03
C VAL A 222 -25.97 12.35 -6.92
N ILE A 223 -25.01 13.16 -7.33
CA ILE A 223 -24.14 13.91 -6.41
C ILE A 223 -24.93 15.08 -5.80
N GLN A 224 -24.74 15.30 -4.51
CA GLN A 224 -25.32 16.37 -3.71
C GLN A 224 -24.22 17.01 -2.85
N GLU A 225 -24.30 18.30 -2.63
CA GLU A 225 -23.49 18.97 -1.63
C GLU A 225 -24.05 18.70 -0.23
N GLY A 226 -23.19 18.43 0.73
CA GLY A 226 -23.59 18.16 2.10
C GLY A 226 -22.44 18.32 3.08
N GLU A 227 -22.76 18.48 4.36
CA GLU A 227 -21.79 18.62 5.44
C GLU A 227 -21.05 17.27 5.67
N VAL A 228 -19.74 17.31 5.61
CA VAL A 228 -18.87 16.14 5.83
C VAL A 228 -18.69 15.88 7.33
N PRO A 229 -18.92 14.64 7.82
CA PRO A 229 -18.77 14.31 9.24
C PRO A 229 -17.32 14.39 9.74
N LEU A 230 -17.15 14.26 11.06
CA LEU A 230 -15.85 14.07 11.72
C LEU A 230 -15.36 12.63 11.51
N ASP A 231 -14.05 12.44 11.52
CA ASP A 231 -13.45 11.14 11.61
C ASP A 231 -13.72 10.49 12.97
N SER A 232 -13.78 9.16 12.98
CA SER A 232 -13.98 8.41 14.21
C SER A 232 -13.30 7.04 14.13
N SER A 233 -12.78 6.56 15.26
CA SER A 233 -12.29 5.20 15.36
C SER A 233 -12.64 4.56 16.70
N PHE A 234 -12.72 3.24 16.67
CA PHE A 234 -12.93 2.41 17.86
C PHE A 234 -12.05 1.17 17.73
N ASN A 235 -11.39 0.79 18.83
CA ASN A 235 -10.65 -0.46 18.94
C ASN A 235 -10.91 -1.15 20.26
N PHE A 236 -10.89 -2.48 20.24
CA PHE A 236 -11.02 -3.37 21.36
C PHE A 236 -9.96 -4.46 21.28
N THR A 237 -9.19 -4.66 22.36
CA THR A 237 -8.24 -5.76 22.50
C THR A 237 -8.47 -6.49 23.81
N TYR A 238 -8.54 -7.82 23.74
CA TYR A 238 -8.57 -8.68 24.90
C TYR A 238 -7.65 -9.88 24.69
N GLY A 239 -6.82 -10.15 25.68
CA GLY A 239 -5.93 -11.31 25.65
C GLY A 239 -5.56 -11.77 27.05
N ASN A 240 -5.15 -13.02 27.14
CA ASN A 240 -4.68 -13.64 28.38
C ASN A 240 -3.87 -14.90 28.12
N GLU A 241 -2.89 -15.15 28.93
CA GLU A 241 -2.16 -16.40 28.98
C GLU A 241 -2.56 -17.18 30.27
N LEU A 242 -2.61 -18.46 30.18
CA LEU A 242 -2.95 -19.38 31.28
C LEU A 242 -1.81 -20.38 31.42
N ASP A 243 -1.14 -20.32 32.55
CA ASP A 243 -0.25 -21.41 32.97
C ASP A 243 -1.08 -22.62 33.39
N LEU A 244 -0.96 -23.69 32.64
CA LEU A 244 -1.69 -24.94 32.92
C LEU A 244 -0.72 -25.97 33.47
N GLU A 245 -0.76 -26.18 34.77
CA GLU A 245 0.02 -27.24 35.41
C GLU A 245 -0.55 -28.63 35.04
N SER A 246 0.33 -29.61 34.84
CA SER A 246 0.00 -30.96 34.37
C SER A 246 -1.02 -31.73 35.21
N ASN A 247 -1.36 -31.27 36.42
CA ASN A 247 -2.36 -31.87 37.30
C ASN A 247 -3.82 -31.55 36.95
N ASP A 248 -4.05 -30.51 36.17
CA ASP A 248 -5.37 -30.05 35.77
C ASP A 248 -5.87 -30.68 34.48
N PHE A 249 -4.93 -31.16 33.62
CA PHE A 249 -5.23 -31.88 32.37
C PHE A 249 -4.48 -33.22 32.34
N PRO A 250 -5.15 -34.36 32.08
CA PRO A 250 -4.54 -35.66 31.99
C PRO A 250 -3.87 -35.89 30.65
N ILE A 251 -2.90 -35.03 30.27
CA ILE A 251 -2.02 -35.27 29.13
C ILE A 251 -0.75 -35.93 29.67
N PRO A 252 -0.52 -37.22 29.38
CA PRO A 252 0.69 -37.87 29.84
C PRO A 252 1.91 -37.28 29.13
N TYR A 253 2.88 -36.86 29.87
CA TYR A 253 4.22 -36.42 29.45
C TYR A 253 4.52 -34.93 29.27
N ASN A 254 3.80 -34.00 29.88
CA ASN A 254 4.36 -32.64 29.89
C ASN A 254 4.19 -31.94 31.24
N PRO A 255 5.27 -31.44 31.84
CA PRO A 255 5.22 -30.90 33.19
C PRO A 255 4.53 -29.54 33.29
N SER A 256 4.61 -28.70 32.27
CA SER A 256 3.89 -27.42 32.22
C SER A 256 3.73 -26.99 30.75
N PHE A 257 2.56 -26.47 30.42
CA PHE A 257 2.39 -25.78 29.17
C PHE A 257 1.60 -24.47 29.38
N ARG A 258 1.93 -23.47 28.63
CA ARG A 258 1.21 -22.22 28.60
C ARG A 258 0.30 -22.22 27.39
N ALA A 259 -0.95 -21.81 27.61
CA ALA A 259 -1.89 -21.63 26.51
C ALA A 259 -2.48 -20.24 26.61
N GLY A 260 -2.50 -19.54 25.50
CA GLY A 260 -2.97 -18.18 25.50
C GLY A 260 -3.72 -17.79 24.24
N PHE A 261 -4.38 -16.67 24.34
CA PHE A 261 -5.08 -16.09 23.22
C PHE A 261 -5.08 -14.57 23.28
N MET A 262 -5.18 -13.97 22.11
CA MET A 262 -5.46 -12.54 21.96
C MET A 262 -6.50 -12.34 20.85
N PHE A 263 -7.40 -11.42 21.06
CA PHE A 263 -8.37 -10.96 20.10
C PHE A 263 -8.36 -9.44 20.04
N THR A 264 -8.21 -8.89 18.85
CA THR A 264 -8.28 -7.45 18.59
C THR A 264 -9.29 -7.22 17.48
N ALA A 265 -10.15 -6.22 17.63
CA ALA A 265 -11.07 -5.80 16.58
C ALA A 265 -11.31 -4.30 16.67
N GLY A 266 -11.53 -3.68 15.53
CA GLY A 266 -11.79 -2.24 15.47
C GLY A 266 -12.45 -1.81 14.18
N MET A 267 -12.85 -0.54 14.19
CA MET A 267 -13.40 0.15 13.02
C MET A 267 -12.95 1.60 13.03
N LYS A 268 -12.59 2.09 11.86
CA LYS A 268 -12.21 3.49 11.61
C LYS A 268 -12.99 4.01 10.42
N SER A 269 -13.60 5.18 10.55
CA SER A 269 -14.19 5.95 9.46
C SER A 269 -13.43 7.26 9.31
N SER A 270 -12.87 7.52 8.14
CA SER A 270 -12.12 8.73 7.81
C SER A 270 -12.67 9.39 6.55
N TRP A 271 -12.72 10.71 6.55
CA TRP A 271 -13.19 11.52 5.45
C TRP A 271 -12.05 12.36 4.88
N ASP A 272 -12.03 12.48 3.56
CA ASP A 272 -11.06 13.31 2.84
C ASP A 272 -11.78 14.11 1.74
N THR A 273 -11.54 15.43 1.71
CA THR A 273 -12.06 16.32 0.67
C THR A 273 -10.89 17.03 0.01
N GLN A 274 -10.72 16.81 -1.28
CA GLN A 274 -9.71 17.41 -2.11
C GLN A 274 -10.38 18.43 -3.05
N ASP A 275 -9.99 19.68 -2.91
CA ASP A 275 -10.37 20.78 -3.81
C ASP A 275 -9.11 21.26 -4.53
N GLY A 276 -9.11 21.17 -5.88
CA GLY A 276 -7.86 21.40 -6.59
C GLY A 276 -8.00 21.63 -8.09
N ILE A 277 -6.84 21.58 -8.73
CA ILE A 277 -6.66 21.80 -10.17
C ILE A 277 -6.00 20.56 -10.77
N ARG A 278 -6.51 20.14 -11.93
CA ARG A 278 -5.92 19.08 -12.75
C ARG A 278 -5.80 19.56 -14.19
N GLN A 279 -4.58 19.58 -14.70
CA GLN A 279 -4.31 19.95 -16.08
C GLN A 279 -3.60 18.81 -16.82
N THR A 280 -3.79 18.76 -18.13
CA THR A 280 -2.96 17.96 -19.03
C THR A 280 -2.31 18.86 -20.07
N GLY A 281 -1.10 18.52 -20.48
CA GLY A 281 -0.35 19.27 -21.47
C GLY A 281 -0.26 18.51 -22.79
N THR A 282 -0.21 19.25 -23.89
CA THR A 282 0.14 18.75 -25.21
C THR A 282 1.25 19.58 -25.82
N LEU A 283 1.93 19.04 -26.82
CA LEU A 283 3.01 19.75 -27.52
C LEU A 283 2.47 20.60 -28.64
N GLN A 284 2.85 21.85 -28.61
CA GLN A 284 2.62 22.77 -29.72
C GLN A 284 3.95 23.10 -30.42
N ALA A 285 4.06 22.69 -31.67
CA ALA A 285 5.22 23.03 -32.51
C ALA A 285 5.30 24.56 -32.73
N GLN A 286 6.46 25.12 -32.44
CA GLN A 286 6.78 26.51 -32.72
C GLN A 286 7.35 26.67 -34.11
N GLY A 287 7.16 27.84 -34.73
CA GLY A 287 7.60 28.10 -36.11
C GLY A 287 9.13 28.11 -36.32
N ASP A 288 9.91 28.04 -35.24
CA ASP A 288 11.38 27.97 -35.24
C ASP A 288 11.92 26.53 -35.13
N GLY A 289 11.03 25.53 -35.07
CA GLY A 289 11.39 24.13 -34.99
C GLY A 289 11.51 23.60 -33.54
N THR A 290 11.19 24.41 -32.54
CA THR A 290 10.99 23.99 -31.16
C THR A 290 9.55 23.60 -30.90
N ALA A 291 9.27 22.90 -29.80
CA ALA A 291 7.93 22.62 -29.32
C ALA A 291 7.81 23.07 -27.86
N ASP A 292 6.73 23.79 -27.57
CA ASP A 292 6.38 24.15 -26.19
C ASP A 292 5.24 23.26 -25.68
N VAL A 293 5.27 22.95 -24.38
CA VAL A 293 4.15 22.30 -23.71
C VAL A 293 3.10 23.36 -23.37
N ILE A 294 1.92 23.19 -23.92
CA ILE A 294 0.77 24.04 -23.60
C ILE A 294 -0.30 23.24 -22.88
N VAL A 295 -1.06 23.90 -22.01
CA VAL A 295 -2.23 23.30 -21.36
C VAL A 295 -3.26 22.92 -22.40
N SER A 296 -3.60 21.66 -22.51
CA SER A 296 -4.65 21.13 -23.38
C SER A 296 -5.98 20.98 -22.63
N ASN A 297 -5.94 20.50 -21.41
CA ASN A 297 -7.11 20.43 -20.54
C ASN A 297 -6.82 21.21 -19.27
N ASP A 298 -7.78 22.02 -18.86
CA ASP A 298 -7.69 22.86 -17.65
C ASP A 298 -8.99 22.70 -16.85
N LYS A 299 -8.91 21.82 -15.83
CA LYS A 299 -10.07 21.45 -15.02
C LYS A 299 -9.82 21.72 -13.56
N THR A 300 -10.81 22.22 -12.87
CA THR A 300 -10.90 22.16 -11.40
C THR A 300 -11.59 20.87 -10.99
N PHE A 301 -11.27 20.36 -9.82
CA PHE A 301 -11.98 19.21 -9.27
C PHE A 301 -12.30 19.40 -7.79
N LEU A 302 -13.42 18.81 -7.40
CA LEU A 302 -13.78 18.60 -6.01
C LEU A 302 -14.08 17.11 -5.83
N SER A 303 -13.41 16.48 -4.87
CA SER A 303 -13.54 15.06 -4.57
C SER A 303 -13.73 14.87 -3.08
N THR A 304 -14.76 14.15 -2.67
CA THR A 304 -14.97 13.78 -1.27
C THR A 304 -15.07 12.26 -1.17
N SER A 305 -14.27 11.67 -0.31
CA SER A 305 -14.27 10.23 -0.03
C SER A 305 -14.50 9.94 1.45
N ASN A 306 -15.17 8.81 1.72
CA ASN A 306 -15.25 8.18 3.03
C ASN A 306 -14.59 6.81 2.95
N ASP A 307 -13.57 6.60 3.76
CA ASP A 307 -12.88 5.33 3.94
C ASP A 307 -13.31 4.72 5.27
N VAL A 308 -13.93 3.54 5.23
CA VAL A 308 -14.31 2.80 6.42
C VAL A 308 -13.52 1.49 6.48
N THR A 309 -12.63 1.38 7.46
CA THR A 309 -11.81 0.20 7.69
C THR A 309 -12.30 -0.56 8.91
N SER A 310 -12.65 -1.82 8.75
CA SER A 310 -12.99 -2.77 9.81
C SER A 310 -11.94 -3.87 9.85
N TYR A 311 -11.50 -4.27 11.04
CA TYR A 311 -10.51 -5.33 11.19
C TYR A 311 -10.77 -6.19 12.40
N ALA A 312 -10.34 -7.44 12.32
CA ALA A 312 -10.31 -8.37 13.42
C ALA A 312 -9.09 -9.29 13.32
N MET A 313 -8.43 -9.53 14.43
CA MET A 313 -7.31 -10.46 14.52
C MET A 313 -7.47 -11.35 15.75
N SER A 314 -7.16 -12.61 15.59
CA SER A 314 -7.09 -13.59 16.69
C SER A 314 -5.76 -14.32 16.63
N VAL A 315 -5.11 -14.39 17.78
CA VAL A 315 -3.88 -15.17 17.97
C VAL A 315 -4.17 -16.20 19.04
N LEU A 316 -3.85 -17.46 18.75
CA LEU A 316 -3.92 -18.57 19.68
C LEU A 316 -2.54 -19.18 19.78
N GLY A 317 -2.05 -19.38 20.99
CA GLY A 317 -0.71 -19.94 21.23
C GLY A 317 -0.73 -21.07 22.26
N ILE A 318 0.13 -22.03 22.02
CA ILE A 318 0.52 -23.04 23.01
C ILE A 318 2.02 -23.07 23.02
N ASP A 319 2.59 -22.90 24.19
CA ASP A 319 4.04 -22.85 24.39
C ASP A 319 4.45 -23.82 25.51
N THR A 320 5.55 -24.53 25.29
CA THR A 320 6.16 -25.48 26.21
C THR A 320 7.68 -25.29 26.13
N ASP A 321 8.42 -25.97 27.01
CA ASP A 321 9.90 -25.96 26.99
C ASP A 321 10.49 -26.47 25.67
N SER A 322 9.74 -27.20 24.84
CA SER A 322 10.23 -27.86 23.64
C SER A 322 9.54 -27.45 22.34
N TYR A 323 8.35 -26.92 22.39
CA TYR A 323 7.66 -26.48 21.19
C TYR A 323 6.71 -25.29 21.42
N GLU A 324 6.59 -24.49 20.40
CA GLU A 324 5.58 -23.44 20.27
C GLU A 324 4.68 -23.75 19.09
N LEU A 325 3.38 -23.61 19.30
CA LEU A 325 2.37 -23.66 18.23
C LEU A 325 1.55 -22.37 18.28
N LYS A 326 1.59 -21.61 17.21
CA LYS A 326 0.87 -20.35 17.09
C LYS A 326 -0.05 -20.39 15.87
N TYR A 327 -1.30 -20.02 16.06
CA TYR A 327 -2.24 -19.70 14.98
C TYR A 327 -2.52 -18.21 15.01
N THR A 328 -2.43 -17.58 13.84
CA THR A 328 -2.80 -16.19 13.62
C THR A 328 -3.84 -16.11 12.51
N GLY A 329 -5.04 -15.67 12.86
CA GLY A 329 -6.12 -15.37 11.90
C GLY A 329 -6.36 -13.87 11.84
N MET A 330 -6.37 -13.29 10.65
CA MET A 330 -6.56 -11.86 10.42
C MET A 330 -7.60 -11.64 9.33
N TYR A 331 -8.46 -10.65 9.56
CA TYR A 331 -9.44 -10.14 8.62
C TYR A 331 -9.36 -8.61 8.60
N ILE A 332 -9.23 -8.02 7.43
CA ILE A 332 -9.28 -6.58 7.21
C ILE A 332 -10.24 -6.32 6.05
N HIS A 333 -11.16 -5.39 6.24
CA HIS A 333 -12.09 -4.92 5.23
C HIS A 333 -12.04 -3.39 5.17
N LYS A 334 -11.91 -2.83 3.97
CA LYS A 334 -11.94 -1.38 3.74
C LYS A 334 -12.90 -1.05 2.60
N GLY A 335 -14.02 -0.42 2.95
CA GLY A 335 -14.95 0.17 1.98
C GLY A 335 -14.58 1.64 1.72
N THR A 336 -14.53 2.03 0.46
CA THR A 336 -14.34 3.42 0.03
C THR A 336 -15.53 3.89 -0.79
N LYS A 337 -16.16 4.98 -0.34
CA LYS A 337 -17.24 5.65 -1.04
C LYS A 337 -16.77 7.04 -1.47
N ARG A 338 -16.78 7.33 -2.77
CA ARG A 338 -16.25 8.59 -3.30
C ARG A 338 -17.22 9.24 -4.29
N ALA A 339 -17.38 10.56 -4.17
CA ALA A 339 -18.00 11.41 -5.18
C ALA A 339 -17.02 12.48 -5.64
N ARG A 340 -16.91 12.67 -6.95
CA ARG A 340 -15.98 13.63 -7.53
C ARG A 340 -16.59 14.33 -8.73
N THR A 341 -16.35 15.63 -8.86
CA THR A 341 -16.68 16.42 -10.04
C THR A 341 -15.41 17.06 -10.60
N LEU A 342 -15.16 16.87 -11.88
CA LEU A 342 -14.15 17.61 -12.66
C LEU A 342 -14.86 18.53 -13.63
N GLN A 343 -14.47 19.81 -13.71
CA GLN A 343 -15.08 20.74 -14.65
C GLN A 343 -14.07 21.75 -15.18
N GLY A 344 -14.15 22.07 -16.46
CA GLY A 344 -13.30 23.04 -17.08
C GLY A 344 -13.13 22.80 -18.59
N TYR A 345 -12.13 23.42 -19.18
CA TYR A 345 -11.84 23.32 -20.61
C TYR A 345 -11.20 21.97 -20.98
N ASP A 346 -11.72 21.35 -22.04
CA ASP A 346 -11.17 20.13 -22.64
C ASP A 346 -10.96 20.37 -24.13
N SER A 347 -9.71 20.20 -24.59
CA SER A 347 -9.34 20.48 -25.98
C SER A 347 -9.93 19.49 -26.97
N SER A 348 -10.21 18.25 -26.56
CA SER A 348 -10.80 17.22 -27.43
C SER A 348 -12.26 17.54 -27.76
N ASP A 349 -12.97 18.20 -26.85
CA ASP A 349 -14.35 18.66 -27.05
C ASP A 349 -14.39 20.12 -27.52
N ALA A 350 -13.22 20.79 -27.56
CA ALA A 350 -13.09 22.20 -27.90
C ALA A 350 -14.02 23.14 -27.09
N GLY A 351 -14.27 22.79 -25.83
CA GLY A 351 -15.21 23.50 -24.95
C GLY A 351 -15.08 23.15 -23.49
N ASN A 352 -15.96 23.73 -22.66
CA ASN A 352 -16.05 23.37 -21.28
C ASN A 352 -16.86 22.07 -21.09
N VAL A 353 -16.35 21.21 -20.26
CA VAL A 353 -16.94 19.92 -19.90
C VAL A 353 -17.08 19.79 -18.39
N ARG A 354 -17.98 18.92 -17.95
CA ARG A 354 -18.09 18.47 -16.57
C ARG A 354 -18.20 16.95 -16.54
N GLU A 355 -17.50 16.34 -15.64
CA GLU A 355 -17.50 14.89 -15.41
C GLU A 355 -17.81 14.63 -13.94
N ASP A 356 -18.92 13.95 -13.66
CA ASP A 356 -19.33 13.54 -12.33
C ASP A 356 -19.03 12.06 -12.14
N PHE A 357 -18.24 11.72 -11.14
CA PHE A 357 -17.85 10.35 -10.78
C PHE A 357 -18.48 9.96 -9.47
N THR A 358 -19.08 8.79 -9.41
CA THR A 358 -19.47 8.15 -8.16
C THR A 358 -18.90 6.75 -8.13
N GLU A 359 -18.26 6.41 -7.04
CA GLU A 359 -17.50 5.18 -6.87
C GLU A 359 -17.78 4.57 -5.51
N PHE A 360 -17.89 3.27 -5.46
CA PHE A 360 -17.85 2.49 -4.25
C PHE A 360 -17.01 1.24 -4.52
N PHE A 361 -16.05 0.97 -3.68
CA PHE A 361 -15.29 -0.27 -3.77
C PHE A 361 -14.87 -0.78 -2.40
N GLU A 362 -14.87 -2.10 -2.30
CA GLU A 362 -14.46 -2.85 -1.13
C GLU A 362 -13.12 -3.52 -1.40
N ARG A 363 -12.23 -3.47 -0.41
CA ARG A 363 -11.00 -4.24 -0.37
C ARG A 363 -11.03 -5.13 0.87
N GLU A 364 -10.79 -6.40 0.67
CA GLU A 364 -10.79 -7.39 1.73
C GLU A 364 -9.47 -8.14 1.74
N LEU A 365 -8.96 -8.43 2.92
CA LEU A 365 -7.78 -9.24 3.14
C LEU A 365 -8.06 -10.21 4.29
N THR A 366 -7.97 -11.51 4.00
CA THR A 366 -7.95 -12.56 5.01
C THR A 366 -6.59 -13.23 4.99
N ASN A 367 -6.06 -13.53 6.18
CA ASN A 367 -4.81 -14.27 6.29
C ASN A 367 -4.89 -15.23 7.46
N ASN A 368 -4.56 -16.49 7.23
CA ASN A 368 -4.54 -17.55 8.23
C ASN A 368 -3.17 -18.20 8.22
N GLN A 369 -2.51 -18.21 9.38
CA GLN A 369 -1.16 -18.75 9.54
C GLN A 369 -1.11 -19.74 10.71
N ILE A 370 -0.36 -20.82 10.50
CA ILE A 370 0.06 -21.75 11.53
C ILE A 370 1.57 -21.77 11.55
N ASN A 371 2.15 -21.38 12.66
CA ASN A 371 3.58 -21.44 12.92
C ASN A 371 3.83 -22.50 14.00
N TYR A 372 4.73 -23.42 13.73
CA TYR A 372 5.16 -24.45 14.67
C TYR A 372 6.68 -24.45 14.76
N THR A 373 7.16 -24.19 15.95
CA THR A 373 8.60 -24.23 16.27
C THR A 373 8.86 -25.38 17.23
N TYR A 374 9.86 -26.20 16.94
CA TYR A 374 10.31 -27.27 17.80
C TYR A 374 11.77 -27.10 18.16
N LEU A 375 12.06 -27.02 19.46
CA LEU A 375 13.42 -26.92 19.99
C LEU A 375 13.91 -28.29 20.49
N TYR A 376 14.96 -28.78 19.85
CA TYR A 376 15.63 -30.03 20.23
C TYR A 376 16.58 -29.83 21.42
N ASP A 377 16.81 -30.86 22.21
CA ASP A 377 17.82 -30.86 23.31
C ASP A 377 19.24 -30.50 22.83
N SER A 378 19.51 -30.64 21.55
CA SER A 378 20.81 -30.28 20.93
C SER A 378 20.91 -28.74 20.69
N GLY A 379 19.87 -27.99 20.93
CA GLY A 379 19.77 -26.57 20.54
C GLY A 379 19.39 -26.35 19.07
N ALA A 380 19.12 -27.43 18.32
CA ALA A 380 18.56 -27.29 16.98
C ALA A 380 17.10 -26.87 17.02
N GLU A 381 16.67 -26.10 16.05
CA GLU A 381 15.31 -25.56 15.94
C GLU A 381 14.72 -25.92 14.59
N LEU A 382 13.48 -26.40 14.60
CA LEU A 382 12.71 -26.70 13.39
C LEU A 382 11.48 -25.80 13.36
N ASP A 383 11.39 -24.98 12.32
CA ASP A 383 10.25 -24.10 12.10
C ASP A 383 9.43 -24.56 10.90
N LEU A 384 8.13 -24.64 11.08
CA LEU A 384 7.17 -24.92 10.03
C LEU A 384 6.19 -23.76 9.94
N ARG A 385 6.07 -23.15 8.77
CA ARG A 385 5.05 -22.13 8.45
C ARG A 385 4.07 -22.65 7.41
N LEU A 386 2.80 -22.48 7.71
CA LEU A 386 1.71 -22.76 6.77
C LEU A 386 0.83 -21.52 6.70
N THR A 387 0.70 -20.94 5.52
CA THR A 387 -0.08 -19.71 5.33
C THR A 387 -1.05 -19.87 4.17
N SER A 388 -2.27 -19.39 4.38
CA SER A 388 -3.27 -19.21 3.33
C SER A 388 -3.86 -17.82 3.45
N GLY A 389 -3.62 -16.99 2.43
CA GLY A 389 -4.08 -15.62 2.32
C GLY A 389 -4.98 -15.42 1.12
N GLU A 390 -6.00 -14.61 1.24
CA GLU A 390 -6.89 -14.19 0.15
C GLU A 390 -7.12 -12.69 0.26
N ALA A 391 -6.94 -11.98 -0.85
CA ALA A 391 -7.25 -10.57 -0.98
C ALA A 391 -8.19 -10.35 -2.15
N SER A 392 -9.17 -9.48 -1.99
CA SER A 392 -10.08 -9.13 -3.05
C SER A 392 -10.33 -7.62 -3.13
N ARG A 393 -10.60 -7.15 -4.34
CA ARG A 393 -11.21 -5.84 -4.58
C ARG A 393 -12.45 -6.02 -5.43
N HIS A 394 -13.56 -5.55 -4.91
CA HIS A 394 -14.82 -5.51 -5.61
C HIS A 394 -15.25 -4.05 -5.78
N SER A 395 -15.44 -3.62 -7.02
CA SER A 395 -15.86 -2.26 -7.36
C SER A 395 -17.13 -2.32 -8.21
N PRO A 396 -18.29 -2.37 -7.54
CA PRO A 396 -19.58 -2.40 -8.21
C PRO A 396 -20.05 -0.98 -8.51
N TYR A 397 -20.54 -0.78 -9.75
CA TYR A 397 -21.26 0.44 -10.14
C TYR A 397 -20.43 1.74 -10.07
N GLU A 398 -19.17 1.70 -10.49
CA GLU A 398 -18.41 2.93 -10.74
C GLU A 398 -19.04 3.67 -11.93
N ARG A 399 -19.52 4.88 -11.74
CA ARG A 399 -20.24 5.61 -12.77
C ARG A 399 -19.59 6.95 -13.09
N VAL A 400 -19.46 7.20 -14.40
CA VAL A 400 -19.08 8.50 -14.94
C VAL A 400 -20.26 9.08 -15.71
N VAL A 401 -20.57 10.33 -15.43
CA VAL A 401 -21.57 11.11 -16.15
C VAL A 401 -20.89 12.32 -16.76
N PHE A 402 -20.96 12.42 -18.08
CA PHE A 402 -20.30 13.45 -18.86
C PHE A 402 -21.30 14.50 -19.36
N TYR A 403 -20.93 15.78 -19.21
CA TYR A 403 -21.71 16.91 -19.65
C TYR A 403 -20.87 17.87 -20.48
N GLU A 404 -21.48 18.52 -21.45
CA GLU A 404 -20.92 19.60 -22.27
C GLU A 404 -21.62 20.93 -22.00
N ASP A 405 -20.85 22.03 -22.03
CA ASP A 405 -21.41 23.39 -22.15
C ASP A 405 -21.26 23.85 -23.61
N THR A 406 -22.21 23.42 -24.45
CA THR A 406 -22.14 23.62 -25.90
C THR A 406 -22.27 25.07 -26.35
N ASP A 407 -22.74 25.97 -25.48
CA ASP A 407 -23.09 27.35 -25.80
C ASP A 407 -22.29 28.40 -25.02
N ASP A 408 -21.33 28.05 -24.21
CA ASP A 408 -20.57 28.91 -23.29
C ASP A 408 -21.50 29.72 -22.33
N ARG A 409 -22.67 29.17 -22.03
CA ARG A 409 -23.67 29.82 -21.19
C ARG A 409 -23.70 29.34 -19.76
N GLY A 410 -22.82 28.36 -19.41
CA GLY A 410 -22.77 27.72 -18.10
C GLY A 410 -23.93 26.76 -17.84
N PHE A 411 -24.56 26.22 -18.88
CA PHE A 411 -25.58 25.19 -18.80
C PHE A 411 -25.00 23.83 -19.20
N TRP A 412 -24.94 22.93 -18.23
CA TRP A 412 -24.46 21.58 -18.43
C TRP A 412 -25.50 20.72 -19.12
N ARG A 413 -25.12 20.17 -20.27
CA ARG A 413 -25.95 19.29 -21.07
C ARG A 413 -25.39 17.90 -21.08
N TYR A 414 -26.20 16.89 -20.73
CA TYR A 414 -25.82 15.49 -20.83
C TYR A 414 -25.58 15.08 -22.29
N ASP A 415 -24.38 14.58 -22.61
CA ASP A 415 -24.09 14.00 -23.89
C ASP A 415 -24.43 12.51 -23.91
N VAL A 416 -25.59 12.18 -24.46
CA VAL A 416 -26.09 10.81 -24.54
C VAL A 416 -25.32 9.94 -25.53
N ASN A 417 -24.56 10.53 -26.43
CA ASN A 417 -23.86 9.81 -27.51
C ASN A 417 -22.41 9.54 -27.22
N THR A 418 -21.83 10.20 -26.24
CA THR A 418 -20.42 10.01 -25.91
C THR A 418 -20.15 8.60 -25.34
N GLY A 419 -18.97 8.06 -25.68
CA GLY A 419 -18.48 6.83 -25.06
C GLY A 419 -17.99 7.00 -23.61
N ARG A 420 -17.88 8.25 -23.13
CA ARG A 420 -17.41 8.57 -21.78
C ARG A 420 -18.45 8.25 -20.71
N ASN A 421 -19.75 8.32 -21.02
CA ASN A 421 -20.81 7.91 -20.11
C ASN A 421 -20.81 6.39 -19.92
N GLN A 422 -20.30 5.94 -18.82
CA GLN A 422 -20.23 4.52 -18.54
C GLN A 422 -20.47 4.18 -17.07
N THR A 423 -20.93 2.97 -16.84
CA THR A 423 -20.95 2.34 -15.51
C THR A 423 -20.09 1.09 -15.58
N GLN A 424 -19.06 1.03 -14.75
CA GLN A 424 -18.08 -0.02 -14.74
C GLN A 424 -18.24 -0.90 -13.50
N PHE A 425 -17.96 -2.18 -13.68
CA PHE A 425 -17.85 -3.18 -12.63
C PHE A 425 -16.50 -3.84 -12.78
N SER A 426 -15.73 -3.87 -11.73
CA SER A 426 -14.44 -4.55 -11.72
C SER A 426 -14.27 -5.39 -10.47
N TYR A 427 -13.57 -6.50 -10.61
CA TYR A 427 -13.13 -7.26 -9.47
C TYR A 427 -11.70 -7.78 -9.68
N VAL A 428 -11.01 -7.98 -8.55
CA VAL A 428 -9.72 -8.67 -8.46
C VAL A 428 -9.81 -9.62 -7.29
N GLU A 429 -9.37 -10.83 -7.50
CA GLU A 429 -9.17 -11.85 -6.46
C GLU A 429 -7.73 -12.34 -6.54
N ASP A 430 -7.04 -12.35 -5.43
CA ASP A 430 -5.63 -12.74 -5.31
C ASP A 430 -5.47 -13.70 -4.13
N LYS A 431 -4.98 -14.91 -4.39
CA LYS A 431 -4.77 -15.96 -3.38
C LYS A 431 -3.30 -16.28 -3.29
N ASN A 432 -2.83 -16.37 -2.07
CA ASN A 432 -1.46 -16.76 -1.76
C ASN A 432 -1.45 -17.92 -0.78
N GLU A 433 -0.77 -19.00 -1.16
CA GLU A 433 -0.50 -20.14 -0.28
C GLU A 433 1.01 -20.29 -0.12
N ASN A 434 1.47 -20.44 1.12
CA ASN A 434 2.89 -20.59 1.43
C ASN A 434 3.14 -21.75 2.40
N ILE A 435 4.18 -22.52 2.13
CA ILE A 435 4.72 -23.56 3.00
C ILE A 435 6.21 -23.29 3.18
N GLY A 436 6.60 -22.93 4.40
CA GLY A 436 7.99 -22.73 4.79
C GLY A 436 8.46 -23.79 5.78
N LEU A 437 9.67 -24.31 5.61
CA LEU A 437 10.31 -25.25 6.52
C LEU A 437 11.76 -24.84 6.72
N ASP A 438 12.14 -24.52 7.95
CA ASP A 438 13.47 -24.09 8.34
C ASP A 438 14.05 -25.00 9.40
N LEU A 439 15.29 -25.42 9.22
CA LEU A 439 16.07 -26.13 10.21
C LEU A 439 17.30 -25.29 10.56
N THR A 440 17.33 -24.78 11.76
CA THR A 440 18.45 -24.05 12.35
C THR A 440 19.24 -24.98 13.25
N TYR A 441 20.53 -25.13 12.99
CA TYR A 441 21.40 -26.07 13.72
C TYR A 441 22.65 -25.36 14.24
N PRO A 442 22.87 -25.28 15.55
CA PRO A 442 24.10 -24.76 16.13
C PRO A 442 25.24 -25.78 15.94
N ILE A 443 26.33 -25.31 15.36
CA ILE A 443 27.52 -26.11 15.12
C ILE A 443 28.76 -25.39 15.65
N GLN A 444 29.88 -26.11 15.77
CA GLN A 444 31.16 -25.49 16.06
C GLN A 444 32.11 -25.66 14.88
N ILE A 445 32.65 -24.54 14.41
CA ILE A 445 33.61 -24.49 13.31
C ILE A 445 34.91 -23.87 13.86
N PHE A 446 36.02 -24.62 13.86
CA PHE A 446 37.32 -24.14 14.36
C PHE A 446 37.27 -23.54 15.80
N GLU A 447 36.55 -24.19 16.71
CA GLU A 447 36.35 -23.77 18.12
C GLU A 447 35.47 -22.49 18.29
N THR A 448 34.85 -22.01 17.23
CA THR A 448 33.87 -20.91 17.29
C THR A 448 32.45 -21.42 17.07
N ASP A 449 31.51 -20.82 17.75
CA ASP A 449 30.08 -21.11 17.54
C ASP A 449 29.63 -20.61 16.18
N ALA A 450 28.85 -21.42 15.51
CA ALA A 450 28.25 -21.12 14.21
C ALA A 450 26.82 -21.63 14.16
N VAL A 451 25.99 -20.97 13.34
CA VAL A 451 24.62 -21.36 13.09
C VAL A 451 24.49 -21.71 11.61
N LEU A 452 24.08 -22.94 11.35
CA LEU A 452 23.73 -23.40 10.00
C LEU A 452 22.22 -23.44 9.88
N LYS A 453 21.67 -22.75 8.89
CA LYS A 453 20.23 -22.79 8.59
C LYS A 453 20.01 -23.33 7.18
N VAL A 454 19.13 -24.31 7.07
CA VAL A 454 18.67 -24.89 5.80
C VAL A 454 17.18 -24.73 5.72
N GLY A 455 16.69 -24.20 4.62
CA GLY A 455 15.26 -23.99 4.48
C GLY A 455 14.72 -24.37 3.11
N TYR A 456 13.43 -24.57 3.08
CA TYR A 456 12.62 -24.81 1.90
C TYR A 456 11.38 -23.89 1.97
N ASP A 457 11.08 -23.23 0.87
CA ASP A 457 9.92 -22.34 0.76
C ASP A 457 9.21 -22.57 -0.58
N LEU A 458 7.93 -22.87 -0.51
CA LEU A 458 7.03 -22.99 -1.66
C LEU A 458 5.94 -21.94 -1.54
N THR A 459 5.81 -21.08 -2.53
CA THR A 459 4.74 -20.08 -2.60
C THR A 459 3.98 -20.21 -3.91
N GLU A 460 2.66 -20.27 -3.83
CA GLU A 460 1.75 -20.24 -4.97
C GLU A 460 0.86 -19.00 -4.86
N ASN A 461 0.89 -18.15 -5.89
CA ASN A 461 0.03 -16.96 -5.98
C ASN A 461 -0.83 -17.05 -7.22
N ASN A 462 -2.15 -16.93 -7.04
CA ASN A 462 -3.16 -17.03 -8.09
C ASN A 462 -4.01 -15.77 -8.10
N ARG A 463 -4.12 -15.12 -9.26
CA ARG A 463 -4.92 -13.90 -9.44
C ARG A 463 -5.91 -14.05 -10.58
N ASP A 464 -7.15 -13.61 -10.33
CA ASP A 464 -8.17 -13.41 -11.36
C ASP A 464 -8.65 -11.95 -11.33
N ALA A 465 -8.72 -11.31 -12.49
CA ALA A 465 -9.18 -9.94 -12.62
C ALA A 465 -10.07 -9.76 -13.85
N GLN A 466 -11.15 -9.02 -13.66
CA GLN A 466 -12.14 -8.79 -14.72
C GLN A 466 -12.74 -7.39 -14.62
N VAL A 467 -13.03 -6.80 -15.79
CA VAL A 467 -13.73 -5.52 -15.93
C VAL A 467 -14.89 -5.67 -16.92
N ARG A 468 -16.07 -5.15 -16.56
CA ARG A 468 -17.22 -5.02 -17.44
C ARG A 468 -17.74 -3.59 -17.44
N SER A 469 -18.09 -3.08 -18.60
CA SER A 469 -18.56 -1.70 -18.76
C SER A 469 -19.91 -1.69 -19.46
N TYR A 470 -20.81 -0.85 -18.98
CA TYR A 470 -22.16 -0.67 -19.49
C TYR A 470 -22.42 0.81 -19.78
N ARG A 471 -23.28 1.08 -20.75
CA ARG A 471 -23.74 2.45 -21.03
C ARG A 471 -25.18 2.49 -21.49
N PHE A 472 -25.80 3.62 -21.34
CA PHE A 472 -27.08 3.91 -21.96
C PHE A 472 -26.87 4.42 -23.38
N LEU A 473 -27.70 3.94 -24.29
CA LEU A 473 -27.66 4.31 -25.70
C LEU A 473 -29.02 4.87 -26.11
N ALA A 474 -29.01 5.98 -26.85
CA ALA A 474 -30.22 6.55 -27.43
C ALA A 474 -30.58 5.85 -28.74
N GLU A 475 -31.84 5.42 -28.90
CA GLU A 475 -32.39 4.68 -30.05
C GLU A 475 -33.04 5.60 -31.11
N GLY A 476 -32.52 6.74 -31.41
CA GLY A 476 -32.96 7.59 -32.54
C GLY A 476 -34.34 8.24 -32.40
N GLY A 477 -35.14 7.86 -31.41
CA GLY A 477 -36.30 8.65 -31.00
C GLY A 477 -35.83 9.83 -30.15
N PRO A 478 -36.36 11.01 -30.27
CA PRO A 478 -35.89 12.14 -29.50
C PRO A 478 -36.18 11.89 -28.01
N ILE A 479 -35.11 11.76 -27.22
CA ILE A 479 -35.12 12.37 -25.93
C ILE A 479 -35.26 13.84 -26.29
N PRO A 480 -36.36 14.54 -25.89
CA PRO A 480 -36.55 15.93 -26.27
C PRO A 480 -35.25 16.68 -26.01
N GLN A 481 -34.76 17.44 -26.98
CA GLN A 481 -33.51 18.20 -26.80
C GLN A 481 -33.54 19.03 -25.52
N ASP A 482 -34.72 19.58 -25.17
CA ASP A 482 -34.97 20.28 -23.89
C ASP A 482 -34.84 19.35 -22.66
N GLY A 483 -34.89 18.01 -22.83
CA GLY A 483 -34.69 17.02 -21.76
C GLY A 483 -33.23 16.82 -21.37
N LEU A 484 -32.27 17.01 -22.27
CA LEU A 484 -30.85 16.82 -22.01
C LEU A 484 -30.22 17.95 -21.18
N ASP A 485 -30.93 19.09 -21.06
CA ASP A 485 -30.53 20.22 -20.22
C ASP A 485 -31.13 20.12 -18.81
N ASN A 486 -31.84 19.04 -18.49
CA ASN A 486 -32.40 18.79 -17.17
C ASN A 486 -31.39 18.05 -16.26
N ARG A 487 -31.69 18.06 -14.97
CA ARG A 487 -31.02 17.23 -13.99
C ARG A 487 -31.09 15.78 -14.45
N ILE A 488 -29.97 15.08 -14.33
CA ILE A 488 -29.75 13.76 -14.96
C ILE A 488 -30.75 12.68 -14.50
N ASP A 489 -31.24 12.72 -13.28
CA ASP A 489 -32.28 11.80 -12.78
C ASP A 489 -33.64 11.95 -13.52
N TYR A 490 -33.93 13.11 -14.08
CA TYR A 490 -35.09 13.26 -14.97
C TYR A 490 -34.89 12.67 -16.36
N ILE A 491 -33.64 12.65 -16.83
CA ILE A 491 -33.28 11.99 -18.10
C ILE A 491 -33.48 10.49 -17.97
N PHE A 492 -33.12 9.93 -16.81
CA PHE A 492 -33.19 8.49 -16.52
C PHE A 492 -34.48 8.07 -15.78
N GLU A 493 -35.56 8.87 -15.83
CA GLU A 493 -36.85 8.40 -15.38
C GLU A 493 -37.36 7.18 -16.17
N ASP A 494 -38.10 6.29 -15.51
CA ASP A 494 -38.65 5.05 -16.08
C ASP A 494 -39.29 5.19 -17.45
N LYS A 495 -39.98 6.33 -17.69
CA LYS A 495 -40.65 6.64 -18.96
C LYS A 495 -39.69 6.79 -20.15
N ASN A 496 -38.44 7.06 -19.90
CA ASN A 496 -37.42 7.25 -20.94
C ASN A 496 -36.73 5.92 -21.32
N PHE A 497 -36.89 4.87 -20.53
CA PHE A 497 -36.46 3.52 -20.89
C PHE A 497 -37.52 2.84 -21.77
N ASP A 498 -37.39 3.04 -23.05
CA ASP A 498 -38.31 2.55 -24.08
C ASP A 498 -37.51 2.09 -25.33
N PRO A 499 -37.96 1.06 -26.07
CA PRO A 499 -37.25 0.56 -27.25
C PRO A 499 -36.90 1.63 -28.30
N SER A 500 -37.54 2.78 -28.29
CA SER A 500 -37.27 3.90 -29.18
C SER A 500 -36.49 5.04 -28.58
N ARG A 501 -36.14 4.97 -27.28
CA ARG A 501 -35.48 6.05 -26.51
C ARG A 501 -34.15 5.62 -25.91
N LEU A 502 -34.14 5.16 -24.63
CA LEU A 502 -32.97 4.69 -23.94
C LEU A 502 -32.97 3.19 -23.74
N ILE A 503 -31.87 2.57 -24.04
CA ILE A 503 -31.59 1.15 -23.77
C ILE A 503 -30.25 1.02 -23.07
N LEU A 504 -30.10 -0.03 -22.26
CA LEU A 504 -28.84 -0.42 -21.69
C LEU A 504 -28.10 -1.35 -22.65
N ILE A 505 -26.82 -1.07 -22.89
CA ILE A 505 -25.93 -1.99 -23.62
C ILE A 505 -24.62 -2.17 -22.87
N GLU A 506 -24.02 -3.32 -23.06
CA GLU A 506 -22.68 -3.60 -22.60
C GLU A 506 -21.65 -3.02 -23.58
N ASN A 507 -20.73 -2.22 -23.04
CA ASN A 507 -19.66 -1.55 -23.80
C ASN A 507 -18.31 -2.28 -23.68
N THR A 508 -18.25 -3.35 -22.89
CA THR A 508 -17.06 -4.20 -22.78
C THR A 508 -16.57 -4.59 -24.16
N ALA A 509 -15.29 -4.40 -24.43
CA ALA A 509 -14.71 -4.65 -25.73
C ALA A 509 -14.76 -6.16 -26.05
N ALA A 510 -15.33 -6.52 -27.21
CA ALA A 510 -15.34 -7.88 -27.70
C ALA A 510 -14.06 -8.25 -28.50
N SER A 511 -13.20 -7.29 -28.76
CA SER A 511 -11.95 -7.44 -29.53
C SER A 511 -10.68 -7.29 -28.70
N SER A 512 -10.83 -6.99 -27.41
CA SER A 512 -9.74 -6.88 -26.45
C SER A 512 -10.10 -7.70 -25.21
N PRO A 513 -9.17 -8.45 -24.64
CA PRO A 513 -9.45 -9.18 -23.41
C PRO A 513 -9.84 -8.22 -22.29
N ALA A 514 -10.92 -8.55 -21.59
CA ALA A 514 -11.44 -7.77 -20.46
C ALA A 514 -11.22 -8.49 -19.12
N GLY A 515 -10.55 -9.63 -19.15
CA GLY A 515 -10.12 -10.39 -17.98
C GLY A 515 -8.77 -11.04 -18.20
N TYR A 516 -8.09 -11.33 -17.10
CA TYR A 516 -6.86 -12.13 -17.09
C TYR A 516 -6.77 -12.99 -15.84
N GLN A 517 -6.07 -14.09 -15.97
CA GLN A 517 -5.62 -14.96 -14.88
C GLN A 517 -4.10 -14.93 -14.82
N GLY A 518 -3.56 -14.79 -13.63
CA GLY A 518 -2.12 -14.81 -13.35
C GLY A 518 -1.81 -15.90 -12.35
N GLU A 519 -0.74 -16.65 -12.58
CA GLU A 519 -0.21 -17.66 -11.68
C GLU A 519 1.29 -17.41 -11.50
N LEU A 520 1.77 -17.50 -10.26
CA LEU A 520 3.19 -17.46 -9.93
C LEU A 520 3.46 -18.55 -8.89
N THR A 521 4.30 -19.50 -9.27
CA THR A 521 4.83 -20.51 -8.34
C THR A 521 6.31 -20.25 -8.15
N THR A 522 6.73 -20.12 -6.88
CA THR A 522 8.14 -20.06 -6.51
C THR A 522 8.49 -21.24 -5.62
N ASP A 523 9.46 -22.04 -6.05
CA ASP A 523 10.02 -23.18 -5.33
C ASP A 523 11.47 -22.86 -4.98
N SER A 524 11.81 -22.86 -3.70
CA SER A 524 13.07 -22.35 -3.23
C SER A 524 13.70 -23.23 -2.17
N MET A 525 15.03 -23.37 -2.27
CA MET A 525 15.87 -23.97 -1.23
C MET A 525 17.00 -23.03 -0.88
N TYR A 526 17.35 -22.94 0.39
CA TYR A 526 18.46 -22.11 0.81
C TYR A 526 19.30 -22.73 1.90
N LEU A 527 20.54 -22.24 1.95
CA LEU A 527 21.53 -22.60 2.96
C LEU A 527 22.21 -21.31 3.43
N THR A 528 22.22 -21.09 4.73
CA THR A 528 22.98 -19.98 5.34
C THR A 528 23.90 -20.49 6.43
N LEU A 529 25.02 -19.83 6.60
CA LEU A 529 25.99 -20.05 7.67
C LEU A 529 26.32 -18.70 8.29
N ASP A 530 26.10 -18.57 9.59
CA ASP A 530 26.47 -17.42 10.40
C ASP A 530 27.47 -17.86 11.47
N THR A 531 28.64 -17.22 11.51
CA THR A 531 29.73 -17.64 12.43
C THR A 531 30.64 -16.48 12.81
N TYR A 532 31.22 -16.54 13.98
CA TYR A 532 32.28 -15.64 14.37
C TYR A 532 33.65 -16.24 13.97
N ILE A 533 34.40 -15.48 13.18
CA ILE A 533 35.81 -15.78 12.89
C ILE A 533 36.60 -15.01 13.95
N ASN A 534 36.95 -15.66 15.04
CA ASN A 534 37.45 -15.03 16.27
C ASN A 534 36.47 -13.91 16.74
N GLU A 535 36.62 -13.35 17.89
CA GLU A 535 35.71 -12.35 18.51
C GLU A 535 35.59 -11.04 17.72
N LYS A 536 36.28 -10.88 16.58
CA LYS A 536 36.37 -9.63 15.81
C LYS A 536 35.52 -9.59 14.54
N TYR A 537 35.29 -10.73 13.95
CA TYR A 537 34.63 -10.82 12.67
C TYR A 537 33.46 -11.78 12.77
N ARG A 538 32.27 -11.32 12.40
CA ARG A 538 31.12 -12.17 12.16
C ARG A 538 30.92 -12.28 10.65
N LEU A 539 30.73 -13.46 10.16
CA LEU A 539 30.55 -13.80 8.76
C LEU A 539 29.22 -14.49 8.58
N ALA A 540 28.28 -13.87 7.87
CA ALA A 540 27.07 -14.48 7.39
C ALA A 540 27.15 -14.68 5.88
N VAL A 541 27.01 -15.92 5.42
CA VAL A 541 27.04 -16.27 4.00
C VAL A 541 25.87 -17.19 3.68
N GLY A 542 25.28 -17.01 2.52
CA GLY A 542 24.16 -17.84 2.11
C GLY A 542 24.03 -17.95 0.60
N VAL A 543 23.24 -18.91 0.19
CA VAL A 543 22.82 -19.08 -1.19
C VAL A 543 21.39 -19.61 -1.22
N ARG A 544 20.56 -19.01 -2.06
CA ARG A 544 19.22 -19.46 -2.37
C ARG A 544 19.14 -19.90 -3.82
N SER A 545 18.61 -21.09 -4.03
CA SER A 545 18.16 -21.55 -5.35
C SER A 545 16.67 -21.32 -5.42
N GLU A 546 16.23 -20.54 -6.38
CA GLU A 546 14.82 -20.21 -6.57
C GLU A 546 14.42 -20.43 -8.02
N ASN A 547 13.47 -21.35 -8.24
CA ASN A 547 12.76 -21.50 -9.50
C ASN A 547 11.47 -20.71 -9.43
N GLY A 548 11.18 -19.91 -10.46
CA GLY A 548 9.96 -19.09 -10.53
C GLY A 548 9.27 -19.26 -11.87
N GLU A 549 8.09 -19.89 -11.86
CA GLU A 549 7.21 -19.98 -13.03
C GLU A 549 6.07 -18.98 -12.88
N GLN A 550 6.05 -17.98 -13.78
CA GLN A 550 5.02 -16.95 -13.82
C GLN A 550 4.27 -17.00 -15.14
N MET A 551 2.95 -17.13 -15.08
CA MET A 551 2.07 -17.24 -16.24
C MET A 551 0.98 -16.17 -16.19
N VAL A 552 0.68 -15.57 -17.36
CA VAL A 552 -0.47 -14.68 -17.54
C VAL A 552 -1.28 -15.14 -18.76
N ASN A 553 -2.54 -15.43 -18.49
CA ASN A 553 -3.53 -15.80 -19.51
C ASN A 553 -4.59 -14.72 -19.58
N THR A 554 -4.90 -14.24 -20.77
CA THR A 554 -6.01 -13.30 -20.99
C THR A 554 -7.22 -14.04 -21.53
N TYR A 555 -8.41 -13.52 -21.27
CA TYR A 555 -9.64 -14.09 -21.75
C TYR A 555 -10.67 -13.05 -22.16
N ASP A 556 -11.50 -13.44 -23.13
CA ASP A 556 -12.71 -12.71 -23.49
C ASP A 556 -13.81 -13.09 -22.47
N VAL A 557 -14.36 -12.11 -21.78
CA VAL A 557 -15.44 -12.32 -20.80
C VAL A 557 -16.72 -12.93 -21.39
N PHE A 558 -16.83 -12.95 -22.73
CA PHE A 558 -17.92 -13.62 -23.45
C PHE A 558 -17.55 -15.05 -23.88
N GLN A 559 -16.27 -15.41 -23.80
CA GLN A 559 -15.73 -16.73 -24.12
C GLN A 559 -14.66 -17.14 -23.10
N PRO A 560 -15.00 -17.21 -21.81
CA PRO A 560 -13.97 -17.35 -20.76
C PRO A 560 -13.26 -18.72 -20.74
N VAL A 561 -13.71 -19.68 -21.55
CA VAL A 561 -13.02 -20.98 -21.74
C VAL A 561 -11.89 -20.95 -22.76
N ASP A 562 -11.84 -19.93 -23.61
CA ASP A 562 -10.78 -19.74 -24.60
C ASP A 562 -9.71 -18.81 -24.02
N LEU A 563 -8.92 -19.36 -23.09
CA LEU A 563 -7.75 -18.66 -22.55
C LEU A 563 -6.66 -18.57 -23.63
N ASN A 564 -6.14 -17.37 -23.80
CA ASN A 564 -4.96 -17.14 -24.60
C ASN A 564 -3.76 -17.07 -23.66
N ILE A 565 -2.88 -18.05 -23.76
CA ILE A 565 -1.59 -17.99 -23.05
C ILE A 565 -0.75 -16.91 -23.71
N GLU A 566 -0.58 -15.81 -23.00
CA GLU A 566 0.09 -14.65 -23.56
C GLU A 566 1.57 -14.62 -23.16
N LYS A 567 1.90 -14.99 -21.91
CA LYS A 567 3.25 -14.92 -21.38
C LYS A 567 3.50 -16.02 -20.36
N VAL A 568 4.67 -16.64 -20.47
CA VAL A 568 5.28 -17.52 -19.46
C VAL A 568 6.70 -17.04 -19.23
N LEU A 569 7.05 -16.77 -17.97
CA LEU A 569 8.40 -16.56 -17.50
C LEU A 569 8.74 -17.73 -16.59
N ASP A 570 9.70 -18.55 -16.99
CA ASP A 570 10.15 -19.73 -16.26
C ASP A 570 11.69 -19.61 -16.14
N GLU A 571 12.14 -19.21 -14.95
CA GLU A 571 13.54 -18.88 -14.73
C GLU A 571 14.06 -19.38 -13.39
N ASP A 572 15.26 -19.95 -13.44
CA ASP A 572 16.03 -20.45 -12.29
C ASP A 572 17.09 -19.42 -11.88
N TYR A 573 17.15 -19.13 -10.58
CA TYR A 573 18.12 -18.21 -10.02
C TYR A 573 18.93 -18.86 -8.91
N MET A 574 20.23 -18.48 -8.87
CA MET A 574 21.11 -18.73 -7.75
C MET A 574 21.51 -17.40 -7.13
N LEU A 575 20.97 -17.12 -5.97
CA LEU A 575 21.06 -15.82 -5.30
C LEU A 575 22.01 -15.90 -4.11
N PRO A 576 23.29 -15.52 -4.27
CA PRO A 576 24.24 -15.50 -3.18
C PRO A 576 24.05 -14.28 -2.28
N SER A 577 24.33 -14.45 -0.99
CA SER A 577 24.46 -13.39 0.00
C SER A 577 25.74 -13.53 0.81
N PHE A 578 26.33 -12.40 1.14
CA PHE A 578 27.54 -12.31 1.95
C PHE A 578 27.48 -11.06 2.81
N THR A 579 27.59 -11.22 4.12
CA THR A 579 27.72 -10.10 5.06
C THR A 579 28.90 -10.34 5.99
N LEU A 580 29.79 -9.36 6.07
CA LEU A 580 30.94 -9.35 6.99
C LEU A 580 30.78 -8.21 7.98
N THR A 581 30.72 -8.54 9.26
CA THR A 581 30.73 -7.55 10.36
C THR A 581 32.10 -7.56 11.04
N TYR A 582 32.71 -6.39 11.14
CA TYR A 582 33.97 -6.18 11.86
C TYR A 582 33.72 -5.45 13.18
N LEU A 583 34.14 -6.07 14.28
CA LEU A 583 34.04 -5.59 15.66
C LEU A 583 35.45 -5.21 16.13
N PRO A 584 35.85 -3.92 16.12
CA PRO A 584 37.20 -3.51 16.46
C PRO A 584 37.46 -3.58 17.96
N GLU A 585 38.57 -4.22 18.37
CA GLU A 585 38.99 -4.36 19.80
C GLU A 585 39.19 -3.01 20.51
N PHE A 586 39.54 -1.96 19.77
CA PHE A 586 39.83 -0.66 20.39
C PHE A 586 38.56 0.08 20.87
N ASN A 587 37.37 -0.36 20.41
CA ASN A 587 36.10 0.21 20.80
C ASN A 587 34.95 -0.78 20.57
N GLU A 588 34.46 -1.36 21.65
CA GLU A 588 33.36 -2.35 21.64
C GLU A 588 32.01 -1.77 21.14
N ASN A 589 31.86 -0.47 21.16
CA ASN A 589 30.65 0.25 20.71
C ASN A 589 30.61 0.48 19.18
N LEU A 590 31.70 0.19 18.48
CA LEU A 590 31.83 0.44 17.06
C LEU A 590 31.76 -0.89 16.29
N GLN A 591 31.01 -0.89 15.19
CA GLN A 591 31.00 -2.00 14.24
C GLN A 591 30.91 -1.50 12.79
N PHE A 592 31.42 -2.32 11.87
CA PHE A 592 31.38 -2.07 10.45
C PHE A 592 30.78 -3.28 9.74
N ARG A 593 29.84 -3.06 8.85
CA ARG A 593 29.23 -4.11 8.05
C ARG A 593 29.48 -3.89 6.56
N LEU A 594 29.76 -4.97 5.84
CA LEU A 594 29.87 -5.01 4.39
C LEU A 594 28.97 -6.13 3.87
N GLY A 595 27.97 -5.76 3.07
CA GLY A 595 27.05 -6.70 2.41
C GLY A 595 27.28 -6.75 0.92
N LEU A 596 27.21 -7.94 0.33
CA LEU A 596 27.24 -8.19 -1.10
C LEU A 596 26.17 -9.21 -1.44
N SER A 597 25.33 -8.97 -2.43
CA SER A 597 24.27 -9.91 -2.81
C SER A 597 23.79 -9.72 -4.24
N GLN A 598 23.16 -10.79 -4.76
CA GLN A 598 22.39 -10.74 -6.00
C GLN A 598 20.93 -11.03 -5.71
N THR A 599 20.05 -10.28 -6.35
CA THR A 599 18.59 -10.34 -6.13
C THR A 599 17.86 -10.08 -7.43
N ILE A 600 16.54 -10.27 -7.42
CA ILE A 600 15.69 -10.10 -8.59
C ILE A 600 14.47 -9.23 -8.29
N ALA A 601 13.80 -8.78 -9.34
CA ALA A 601 12.43 -8.28 -9.28
C ALA A 601 11.64 -8.78 -10.51
N ARG A 602 10.44 -9.34 -10.27
CA ARG A 602 9.57 -9.85 -11.32
C ARG A 602 8.55 -8.79 -11.72
N PRO A 603 8.17 -8.71 -13.01
CA PRO A 603 7.00 -7.91 -13.40
C PRO A 603 5.74 -8.45 -12.72
N THR A 604 4.81 -7.55 -12.42
CA THR A 604 3.52 -7.94 -11.85
C THR A 604 2.62 -8.57 -12.93
N PHE A 605 1.59 -9.34 -12.54
CA PHE A 605 0.63 -9.90 -13.51
C PHE A 605 -0.03 -8.82 -14.35
N ARG A 606 -0.32 -7.67 -13.73
CA ARG A 606 -0.92 -6.54 -14.44
C ARG A 606 0.02 -5.91 -15.46
N GLU A 607 1.28 -5.79 -15.13
CA GLU A 607 2.31 -5.28 -16.05
C GLU A 607 2.50 -6.20 -17.25
N LEU A 608 2.29 -7.51 -17.07
CA LEU A 608 2.33 -8.50 -18.15
C LEU A 608 1.02 -8.59 -18.94
N SER A 609 -0.11 -8.15 -18.38
CA SER A 609 -1.42 -8.29 -19.03
C SER A 609 -1.72 -7.14 -20.00
N PRO A 610 -1.98 -7.39 -21.29
CA PRO A 610 -2.36 -6.37 -22.25
C PRO A 610 -3.82 -5.88 -22.10
N THR A 611 -4.57 -6.39 -21.11
CA THR A 611 -5.94 -5.92 -20.86
C THR A 611 -5.96 -4.45 -20.50
N LEU A 612 -6.96 -3.71 -20.97
CA LEU A 612 -7.11 -2.30 -20.64
C LEU A 612 -7.79 -2.14 -19.28
N PHE A 613 -7.29 -1.24 -18.48
CA PHE A 613 -7.84 -0.87 -17.17
C PHE A 613 -7.77 0.65 -17.00
N ILE A 614 -8.81 1.25 -16.44
CA ILE A 614 -8.79 2.67 -16.08
C ILE A 614 -8.41 2.77 -14.61
N ASP A 615 -7.29 3.43 -14.33
CA ASP A 615 -6.89 3.76 -12.96
C ASP A 615 -7.78 4.90 -12.45
N VAL A 616 -8.62 4.60 -11.50
CA VAL A 616 -9.60 5.54 -10.93
C VAL A 616 -8.97 6.71 -10.16
N ASP A 617 -7.73 6.54 -9.70
CA ASP A 617 -7.00 7.60 -8.99
C ASP A 617 -6.40 8.63 -9.95
N THR A 618 -6.03 8.19 -11.17
CA THR A 618 -5.35 9.04 -12.16
C THR A 618 -6.14 9.28 -13.44
N ASP A 619 -7.27 8.61 -13.63
CA ASP A 619 -8.09 8.59 -14.85
C ASP A 619 -7.33 8.12 -16.11
N ARG A 620 -6.24 7.37 -15.93
CA ARG A 620 -5.41 6.86 -17.02
C ARG A 620 -5.82 5.46 -17.44
N VAL A 621 -5.76 5.23 -18.74
CA VAL A 621 -5.84 3.88 -19.31
C VAL A 621 -4.49 3.19 -19.16
N ILE A 622 -4.46 2.03 -18.54
CA ILE A 622 -3.26 1.23 -18.33
C ILE A 622 -3.35 -0.06 -19.13
N ALA A 623 -2.27 -0.37 -19.84
CA ALA A 623 -2.09 -1.61 -20.60
C ALA A 623 -0.71 -2.21 -20.30
N GLY A 624 -0.65 -3.46 -19.91
CA GLY A 624 0.60 -4.16 -19.71
C GLY A 624 1.35 -4.48 -21.01
N SER A 625 2.52 -5.07 -20.87
CA SER A 625 3.41 -5.47 -21.95
C SER A 625 3.82 -6.93 -21.82
N LEU A 626 3.51 -7.73 -22.82
CA LEU A 626 3.91 -9.15 -22.92
C LEU A 626 5.43 -9.34 -23.08
N TYR A 627 6.17 -8.28 -23.32
CA TYR A 627 7.60 -8.31 -23.64
C TYR A 627 8.48 -8.05 -22.41
N LEU A 628 7.89 -7.88 -21.23
CA LEU A 628 8.66 -7.69 -20.01
C LEU A 628 9.46 -8.95 -19.64
N GLU A 629 10.61 -8.69 -19.06
CA GLU A 629 11.54 -9.68 -18.52
C GLU A 629 11.82 -9.35 -17.04
N ASN A 630 12.36 -10.31 -16.29
CA ASN A 630 12.78 -10.08 -14.92
C ASN A 630 13.95 -9.08 -14.85
N THR A 631 13.95 -8.30 -13.79
CA THR A 631 15.06 -7.40 -13.45
C THR A 631 16.02 -8.14 -12.52
N GLU A 632 17.32 -7.99 -12.74
CA GLU A 632 18.37 -8.54 -11.87
C GLU A 632 19.15 -7.39 -11.22
N LEU A 633 19.55 -7.57 -9.95
CA LEU A 633 20.25 -6.55 -9.18
C LEU A 633 21.50 -7.12 -8.51
N ASP A 634 22.62 -6.43 -8.68
CA ASP A 634 23.85 -6.63 -7.90
C ASP A 634 23.91 -5.54 -6.83
N ASN A 635 24.02 -5.94 -5.56
CA ASN A 635 23.93 -5.04 -4.42
C ASN A 635 25.24 -5.00 -3.64
N ILE A 636 25.68 -3.82 -3.25
CA ILE A 636 26.82 -3.57 -2.36
C ILE A 636 26.36 -2.60 -1.27
N ASP A 637 26.53 -3.00 -0.01
CA ASP A 637 26.17 -2.20 1.15
C ASP A 637 27.36 -2.09 2.10
N PHE A 638 27.61 -0.92 2.60
CA PHE A 638 28.61 -0.67 3.67
C PHE A 638 27.99 0.20 4.75
N ARG A 639 28.14 -0.16 6.02
CA ARG A 639 27.63 0.60 7.15
C ARG A 639 28.64 0.65 8.29
N ALA A 640 28.81 1.82 8.88
CA ALA A 640 29.54 2.06 10.11
C ALA A 640 28.52 2.44 11.19
N GLU A 641 28.61 1.81 12.34
CA GLU A 641 27.65 1.95 13.44
C GLU A 641 28.38 2.16 14.75
N TYR A 642 27.92 3.14 15.53
CA TYR A 642 28.42 3.41 16.88
C TYR A 642 27.26 3.47 17.86
N TYR A 643 27.30 2.62 18.88
CA TYR A 643 26.26 2.49 19.90
C TYR A 643 26.76 3.04 21.23
N TRP A 644 26.12 4.09 21.76
CA TRP A 644 26.37 4.53 23.15
C TRP A 644 25.67 3.63 24.16
N SER A 645 24.49 3.13 23.79
CA SER A 645 23.68 2.13 24.47
C SER A 645 22.78 1.46 23.43
N THR A 646 21.94 0.53 23.85
CA THR A 646 21.04 -0.20 22.97
C THR A 646 20.20 0.68 22.06
N ASN A 647 19.61 1.75 22.61
CA ASN A 647 18.69 2.64 21.89
C ASN A 647 19.32 4.04 21.61
N GLN A 648 20.64 4.16 21.70
CA GLN A 648 21.32 5.40 21.39
C GLN A 648 22.49 5.11 20.48
N PHE A 649 22.42 5.56 19.26
CA PHE A 649 23.39 5.23 18.22
C PHE A 649 23.54 6.33 17.17
N ILE A 650 24.61 6.24 16.42
CA ILE A 650 24.80 6.91 15.14
C ILE A 650 25.25 5.88 14.11
N THR A 651 24.62 5.89 12.96
CA THR A 651 25.01 5.02 11.87
C THR A 651 25.20 5.81 10.58
N ALA A 652 26.15 5.40 9.77
CA ALA A 652 26.39 5.97 8.45
C ALA A 652 26.59 4.83 7.46
N GLY A 653 25.80 4.81 6.38
CA GLY A 653 25.79 3.78 5.37
C GLY A 653 26.04 4.32 3.97
N LEU A 654 26.64 3.50 3.11
CA LEU A 654 26.76 3.70 1.68
C LEU A 654 26.18 2.46 0.99
N PHE A 655 25.45 2.65 -0.09
CA PHE A 655 24.98 1.54 -0.90
C PHE A 655 25.10 1.84 -2.39
N TYR A 656 25.29 0.78 -3.16
CA TYR A 656 25.33 0.79 -4.61
C TYR A 656 24.54 -0.39 -5.15
N LYS A 657 23.75 -0.14 -6.19
CA LYS A 657 23.00 -1.18 -6.91
C LYS A 657 23.21 -0.99 -8.41
N ASP A 658 23.61 -2.09 -9.07
CA ASP A 658 23.61 -2.22 -10.52
C ASP A 658 22.36 -3.00 -10.92
N ILE A 659 21.54 -2.42 -11.77
CA ILE A 659 20.20 -2.93 -12.08
C ILE A 659 20.13 -3.23 -13.58
N SER A 660 20.04 -4.50 -13.91
CA SER A 660 19.85 -4.97 -15.27
C SER A 660 18.38 -5.04 -15.61
N LYS A 661 17.99 -4.46 -16.76
CA LYS A 661 16.63 -4.46 -17.29
C LYS A 661 15.56 -3.92 -16.31
N PRO A 662 15.76 -2.77 -15.65
CA PRO A 662 14.71 -2.21 -14.82
C PRO A 662 13.45 -1.92 -15.63
N ILE A 663 12.28 -2.07 -14.97
CA ILE A 663 10.97 -1.82 -15.57
C ILE A 663 10.58 -0.37 -15.28
N GLU A 664 10.31 0.39 -16.34
CA GLU A 664 9.82 1.77 -16.29
C GLU A 664 8.38 1.87 -16.78
N GLU A 665 7.57 2.66 -16.08
CA GLU A 665 6.23 3.05 -16.52
C GLU A 665 6.35 4.19 -17.51
N VAL A 666 5.73 4.03 -18.68
CA VAL A 666 5.81 4.99 -19.78
C VAL A 666 4.43 5.42 -20.24
N VAL A 667 4.31 6.70 -20.56
CA VAL A 667 3.05 7.30 -21.02
C VAL A 667 3.10 7.49 -22.52
N ASN A 668 2.19 6.83 -23.23
CA ASN A 668 2.03 6.93 -24.68
C ASN A 668 0.76 7.72 -25.02
N GLU A 669 0.83 8.59 -26.02
CA GLU A 669 -0.37 9.11 -26.68
C GLU A 669 -0.83 8.12 -27.76
N SER A 670 -2.07 7.66 -27.68
CA SER A 670 -2.71 6.84 -28.72
C SER A 670 -4.01 7.52 -29.17
N GLY A 671 -3.90 8.42 -30.14
CA GLY A 671 -5.00 9.28 -30.54
C GLY A 671 -5.37 10.28 -29.45
N ASP A 672 -6.65 10.25 -29.00
CA ASP A 672 -7.15 11.11 -27.91
C ASP A 672 -6.99 10.48 -26.52
N LEU A 673 -6.35 9.30 -26.41
CA LEU A 673 -6.15 8.57 -25.17
C LEU A 673 -4.70 8.59 -24.72
N ILE A 674 -4.48 8.94 -23.48
CA ILE A 674 -3.19 8.74 -22.81
C ILE A 674 -3.19 7.32 -22.24
N VAL A 675 -2.32 6.47 -22.77
CA VAL A 675 -2.17 5.08 -22.33
C VAL A 675 -0.85 4.93 -21.60
N THR A 676 -0.92 4.48 -20.36
CA THR A 676 0.24 4.08 -19.58
C THR A 676 0.60 2.63 -19.89
N SER A 677 1.86 2.34 -20.14
CA SER A 677 2.38 1.00 -20.37
C SER A 677 3.72 0.79 -19.66
N TYR A 678 4.32 -0.38 -19.81
CA TYR A 678 5.54 -0.79 -19.11
C TYR A 678 6.57 -1.33 -20.11
N GLN A 679 7.85 -1.09 -19.82
CA GLN A 679 8.95 -1.61 -20.62
C GLN A 679 10.23 -1.76 -19.79
N ASN A 680 11.07 -2.75 -20.13
CA ASN A 680 12.42 -2.82 -19.57
C ASN A 680 13.32 -1.83 -20.30
N VAL A 681 14.04 -1.00 -19.53
CA VAL A 681 15.18 -0.21 -20.07
C VAL A 681 16.46 -1.00 -19.94
N PRO A 682 17.55 -0.67 -20.66
CA PRO A 682 18.73 -1.52 -20.70
C PRO A 682 19.40 -1.76 -19.35
N GLY A 683 19.54 -0.73 -18.53
CA GLY A 683 20.12 -0.81 -17.20
C GLY A 683 19.94 0.47 -16.41
N ALA A 684 20.25 0.40 -15.12
CA ALA A 684 20.30 1.57 -14.24
C ALA A 684 21.30 1.34 -13.10
N GLU A 685 21.83 2.42 -12.57
CA GLU A 685 22.63 2.43 -11.37
C GLU A 685 21.95 3.27 -10.29
N LEU A 686 22.07 2.84 -9.03
CA LEU A 686 21.59 3.56 -7.87
C LEU A 686 22.69 3.61 -6.82
N THR A 687 23.08 4.80 -6.42
CA THR A 687 24.05 5.02 -5.34
C THR A 687 23.41 5.86 -4.24
N GLY A 688 23.71 5.57 -2.98
CA GLY A 688 23.17 6.38 -1.90
C GLY A 688 23.98 6.35 -0.61
N PHE A 689 23.65 7.33 0.21
CA PHE A 689 24.18 7.54 1.56
C PHE A 689 23.02 7.59 2.55
N GLU A 690 23.14 6.87 3.66
CA GLU A 690 22.19 6.89 4.79
C GLU A 690 22.89 7.35 6.05
N LEU A 691 22.24 8.25 6.81
CA LEU A 691 22.68 8.67 8.15
C LEU A 691 21.52 8.51 9.10
N GLU A 692 21.77 7.92 10.26
CA GLU A 692 20.79 7.78 11.31
C GLU A 692 21.41 8.12 12.65
N TYR A 693 20.69 8.87 13.46
CA TYR A 693 21.11 9.30 14.77
C TYR A 693 19.95 9.24 15.75
N GLU A 694 20.14 8.55 16.86
CA GLU A 694 19.16 8.48 17.94
C GLU A 694 19.88 8.69 19.28
N ARG A 695 19.36 9.63 20.05
CA ARG A 695 19.91 9.93 21.36
C ARG A 695 18.88 10.46 22.35
N VAL A 696 18.96 9.97 23.57
CA VAL A 696 18.22 10.48 24.73
C VAL A 696 19.15 11.34 25.59
N PHE A 697 18.67 12.51 25.98
CA PHE A 697 19.37 13.47 26.82
C PHE A 697 18.63 13.56 28.15
N GLU A 698 19.20 12.95 29.18
CA GLU A 698 18.80 13.12 30.55
C GLU A 698 19.27 14.50 31.03
N ASP A 699 18.53 15.14 31.93
CA ASP A 699 18.89 16.39 32.57
C ASP A 699 19.26 17.55 31.62
N LEU A 700 18.73 17.61 30.40
CA LEU A 700 19.00 18.69 29.44
C LEU A 700 18.57 20.07 30.00
N LEU A 701 17.51 20.12 30.80
CA LEU A 701 16.94 21.33 31.40
C LEU A 701 16.79 21.20 32.94
N PRO A 702 17.87 20.92 33.69
CA PRO A 702 17.79 20.56 35.12
C PRO A 702 17.29 21.70 36.02
N ASN A 703 17.38 22.93 35.58
CA ASN A 703 16.93 24.12 36.35
C ASN A 703 15.55 24.62 35.96
N SER A 704 14.88 23.93 35.07
CA SER A 704 13.53 24.26 34.61
C SER A 704 12.50 23.46 35.42
N SER A 705 11.51 24.14 35.97
CA SER A 705 10.38 23.45 36.66
C SER A 705 9.58 22.52 35.75
N TRP A 706 9.69 22.72 34.41
CA TRP A 706 9.06 21.90 33.41
C TRP A 706 9.97 20.77 32.91
N GLY A 707 11.28 20.99 32.84
CA GLY A 707 12.23 20.10 32.18
C GLY A 707 13.02 19.17 33.09
N ASN A 708 12.97 19.37 34.40
CA ASN A 708 13.82 18.62 35.36
C ASN A 708 13.39 17.15 35.59
N SER A 709 12.19 16.76 35.16
CA SER A 709 11.69 15.40 35.22
C SER A 709 11.59 14.75 33.84
N LYS A 710 12.13 15.37 32.79
CA LYS A 710 11.97 14.95 31.42
C LYS A 710 13.26 14.46 30.80
N GLU A 711 13.13 13.37 30.09
CA GLU A 711 14.13 12.92 29.12
C GLU A 711 13.79 13.47 27.75
N PHE A 712 14.79 13.97 27.01
CA PHE A 712 14.61 14.56 25.69
C PHE A 712 15.18 13.62 24.63
N LEU A 713 14.34 13.26 23.65
CA LEU A 713 14.72 12.45 22.50
C LEU A 713 15.05 13.35 21.29
N LEU A 714 16.16 13.05 20.66
CA LEU A 714 16.45 13.50 19.29
C LEU A 714 16.68 12.27 18.42
N LYS A 715 15.80 12.10 17.44
CA LYS A 715 15.94 11.07 16.40
C LYS A 715 16.00 11.77 15.04
N MET A 716 16.98 11.41 14.24
CA MET A 716 17.17 12.00 12.91
C MET A 716 17.57 10.89 11.94
N ASN A 717 17.02 10.94 10.76
CA ASN A 717 17.52 10.15 9.64
C ASN A 717 17.57 10.98 8.36
N LEU A 718 18.53 10.66 7.51
CA LEU A 718 18.74 11.28 6.22
C LEU A 718 19.18 10.21 5.25
N THR A 719 18.54 10.18 4.10
CA THR A 719 18.95 9.38 2.94
C THR A 719 19.14 10.30 1.76
N ALA A 720 20.30 10.21 1.13
CA ALA A 720 20.60 10.90 -0.12
C ALA A 720 20.90 9.85 -1.19
N THR A 721 20.19 9.87 -2.29
CA THR A 721 20.28 8.88 -3.37
C THR A 721 20.43 9.56 -4.72
N GLU A 722 21.21 8.95 -5.59
CA GLU A 722 21.33 9.33 -6.99
C GLU A 722 21.14 8.09 -7.85
N SER A 723 20.25 8.14 -8.81
CA SER A 723 20.05 7.07 -9.79
C SER A 723 20.18 7.58 -11.21
N GLU A 724 20.62 6.71 -12.09
CA GLU A 724 20.74 7.02 -13.52
C GLU A 724 20.39 5.78 -14.34
N VAL A 725 19.50 5.94 -15.32
CA VAL A 725 19.27 4.93 -16.35
C VAL A 725 20.44 4.93 -17.33
N ILE A 726 21.10 3.79 -17.45
CA ILE A 726 22.32 3.60 -18.27
C ILE A 726 21.93 2.98 -19.60
N TYR A 727 22.33 3.61 -20.69
CA TYR A 727 22.11 3.10 -22.04
C TYR A 727 23.23 3.51 -22.99
N GLY A 728 23.61 2.60 -23.88
CA GLY A 728 24.55 2.87 -24.97
C GLY A 728 23.83 3.44 -26.21
N ALA A 729 24.57 4.04 -27.11
CA ALA A 729 24.02 4.65 -28.31
C ALA A 729 23.26 3.69 -29.26
N ASN A 730 23.52 2.39 -29.14
CA ASN A 730 22.89 1.34 -29.97
C ASN A 730 21.97 0.42 -29.15
N ASP A 731 21.81 0.66 -27.86
CA ASP A 731 20.94 -0.16 -27.03
C ASP A 731 19.49 0.04 -27.43
N THR A 732 18.74 -1.06 -27.40
CA THR A 732 17.34 -1.09 -27.77
C THR A 732 16.53 -1.72 -26.64
N TYR A 733 15.29 -1.31 -26.52
CA TYR A 733 14.29 -1.96 -25.71
C TYR A 733 13.12 -2.40 -26.57
N VAL A 734 12.32 -3.33 -26.08
CA VAL A 734 11.08 -3.75 -26.73
C VAL A 734 9.93 -3.00 -26.09
N ASN A 735 9.21 -2.20 -26.90
CA ASN A 735 8.03 -1.50 -26.40
C ASN A 735 6.83 -2.45 -26.23
N SER A 736 5.74 -1.96 -25.64
CA SER A 736 4.51 -2.75 -25.42
C SER A 736 3.85 -3.30 -26.69
N GLN A 737 4.25 -2.83 -27.87
CA GLN A 737 3.77 -3.29 -29.17
C GLN A 737 4.71 -4.32 -29.82
N GLY A 738 5.78 -4.71 -29.14
CA GLY A 738 6.76 -5.67 -29.65
C GLY A 738 7.78 -5.08 -30.64
N SER A 739 7.87 -3.76 -30.74
CA SER A 739 8.84 -3.09 -31.62
C SER A 739 10.14 -2.80 -30.89
N LEU A 740 11.27 -3.05 -31.56
CA LEU A 740 12.59 -2.65 -31.09
C LEU A 740 12.77 -1.14 -31.28
N ILE A 741 12.95 -0.43 -30.17
CA ILE A 741 13.14 1.03 -30.14
C ILE A 741 14.54 1.33 -29.58
N ASN A 742 15.20 2.34 -30.12
CA ASN A 742 16.49 2.78 -29.59
C ASN A 742 16.30 3.43 -28.21
N ALA A 743 17.02 2.96 -27.20
CA ALA A 743 16.89 3.43 -25.80
C ALA A 743 17.19 4.93 -25.66
N ALA A 744 18.12 5.47 -26.46
CA ALA A 744 18.44 6.89 -26.44
C ALA A 744 17.25 7.80 -26.85
N SER A 745 16.24 7.26 -27.56
CA SER A 745 15.05 8.05 -27.91
C SER A 745 14.14 8.31 -26.71
N LEU A 746 14.12 7.40 -25.73
CA LEU A 746 13.32 7.55 -24.50
C LEU A 746 13.85 8.70 -23.63
N PHE A 747 15.17 8.92 -23.63
CA PHE A 747 15.85 9.95 -22.84
C PHE A 747 16.38 11.13 -23.70
N ALA A 748 15.81 11.30 -24.90
CA ALA A 748 16.18 12.40 -25.78
C ALA A 748 15.81 13.77 -25.18
N ASN A 749 16.42 14.83 -25.67
CA ASN A 749 16.13 16.22 -25.31
C ASN A 749 16.45 16.62 -23.86
N GLY A 750 17.40 15.93 -23.20
CA GLY A 750 17.83 16.27 -21.84
C GLY A 750 16.82 15.90 -20.77
N ARG A 751 16.05 14.84 -21.00
CA ARG A 751 15.13 14.28 -19.99
C ARG A 751 15.88 13.80 -18.76
N ASP A 752 15.16 13.79 -17.66
CA ASP A 752 15.62 13.23 -16.40
C ASP A 752 15.93 11.73 -16.54
N THR A 753 17.12 11.33 -16.17
CA THR A 753 17.56 9.92 -16.22
C THR A 753 17.41 9.20 -14.89
N ARG A 754 16.88 9.89 -13.83
CA ARG A 754 16.57 9.25 -12.55
C ARG A 754 15.57 8.13 -12.73
N LEU A 755 15.65 7.08 -11.93
CA LEU A 755 14.64 6.05 -11.85
C LEU A 755 13.30 6.65 -11.39
N GLN A 756 12.20 6.15 -11.96
CA GLN A 756 10.86 6.59 -11.60
C GLN A 756 10.57 6.31 -10.12
N GLY A 757 9.98 7.30 -9.43
CA GLY A 757 9.63 7.23 -8.01
C GLY A 757 10.78 7.56 -7.06
N GLN A 758 12.01 7.67 -7.55
CA GLN A 758 13.18 7.97 -6.73
C GLN A 758 13.24 9.46 -6.39
N SER A 759 13.35 9.75 -5.09
CA SER A 759 13.64 11.08 -4.55
C SER A 759 15.11 11.16 -4.16
N ASP A 760 15.77 12.28 -4.48
CA ASP A 760 17.20 12.47 -4.20
C ASP A 760 17.49 12.60 -2.70
N VAL A 761 16.55 13.16 -1.93
CA VAL A 761 16.71 13.36 -0.49
C VAL A 761 15.43 12.98 0.26
N ILE A 762 15.59 12.16 1.29
CA ILE A 762 14.54 11.80 2.25
C ILE A 762 15.09 12.08 3.65
N GLY A 763 14.37 12.82 4.48
CA GLY A 763 14.81 13.14 5.83
C GLY A 763 13.69 13.21 6.84
N ASN A 764 13.96 12.72 8.06
CA ASN A 764 13.06 12.81 9.19
C ASN A 764 13.79 13.36 10.41
N ILE A 765 13.10 14.18 11.18
CA ILE A 765 13.55 14.66 12.46
C ILE A 765 12.42 14.50 13.46
N GLN A 766 12.72 13.86 14.58
CA GLN A 766 11.81 13.77 15.72
C GLN A 766 12.47 14.42 16.94
N LEU A 767 11.74 15.35 17.53
CA LEU A 767 12.12 16.03 18.76
C LEU A 767 11.07 15.69 19.81
N GLY A 768 11.45 14.83 20.76
CA GLY A 768 10.53 14.31 21.76
C GLY A 768 10.95 14.63 23.19
N TRP A 769 10.02 14.47 24.12
CA TRP A 769 10.28 14.38 25.54
C TRP A 769 9.38 13.32 26.18
N ASP A 770 9.92 12.68 27.21
CA ASP A 770 9.24 11.73 28.06
C ASP A 770 9.29 12.20 29.51
N ASP A 771 8.15 12.22 30.20
CA ASP A 771 8.01 12.53 31.62
C ASP A 771 7.39 11.33 32.33
N PHE A 772 8.22 10.36 32.67
CA PHE A 772 7.79 9.11 33.29
C PHE A 772 7.13 9.35 34.66
N GLN A 773 7.51 10.41 35.39
CA GLN A 773 6.90 10.72 36.70
C GLN A 773 5.44 11.16 36.56
N ASN A 774 5.14 11.85 35.47
CA ASN A 774 3.81 12.37 35.25
C ASN A 774 3.06 11.60 34.14
N GLY A 775 3.67 10.58 33.52
CA GLY A 775 3.07 9.81 32.42
C GLY A 775 2.72 10.69 31.21
N SER A 776 3.60 11.60 30.80
CA SER A 776 3.36 12.45 29.63
C SER A 776 4.49 12.39 28.63
N GLN A 777 4.13 12.32 27.37
CA GLN A 777 5.06 12.25 26.24
C GLN A 777 4.63 13.28 25.18
N GLY A 778 5.60 13.89 24.49
CA GLY A 778 5.30 14.75 23.36
C GLY A 778 6.37 14.67 22.31
N THR A 779 5.98 14.65 21.03
CA THR A 779 6.90 14.48 19.90
C THR A 779 6.51 15.41 18.76
N LEU A 780 7.45 16.23 18.32
CA LEU A 780 7.39 16.99 17.07
C LEU A 780 8.10 16.19 15.98
N ILE A 781 7.43 15.97 14.87
CA ILE A 781 7.89 15.15 13.74
C ILE A 781 7.96 16.04 12.51
N ILE A 782 9.09 16.01 11.81
CA ILE A 782 9.31 16.71 10.55
C ILE A 782 9.71 15.69 9.51
N ASN A 783 8.94 15.58 8.42
CA ASN A 783 9.22 14.68 7.31
C ASN A 783 9.42 15.49 6.02
N TYR A 784 10.55 15.27 5.34
CA TYR A 784 10.89 15.89 4.07
C TYR A 784 11.24 14.83 3.03
N VAL A 785 10.66 14.97 1.85
CA VAL A 785 10.95 14.16 0.67
C VAL A 785 11.13 15.13 -0.50
N SER A 786 12.23 15.02 -1.24
CA SER A 786 12.46 15.86 -2.43
C SER A 786 11.58 15.40 -3.61
N ASP A 787 11.55 16.21 -4.65
CA ASP A 787 10.86 15.91 -5.90
C ASP A 787 11.29 14.58 -6.51
N ARG A 788 10.38 13.99 -7.30
CA ARG A 788 10.59 12.71 -7.99
C ARG A 788 9.84 12.64 -9.31
N VAL A 789 10.34 11.81 -10.22
CA VAL A 789 9.62 11.47 -11.45
C VAL A 789 8.43 10.59 -11.11
N ARG A 790 7.21 11.13 -11.20
CA ARG A 790 5.95 10.38 -10.99
C ARG A 790 5.61 9.50 -12.18
N ALA A 791 5.77 10.02 -13.38
CA ALA A 791 5.53 9.31 -14.63
C ALA A 791 6.44 9.84 -15.73
N ARG A 792 6.97 8.94 -16.54
CA ARG A 792 7.88 9.27 -17.62
C ARG A 792 7.10 9.59 -18.89
N GLY A 793 7.37 10.71 -19.49
CA GLY A 793 6.81 11.05 -20.80
C GLY A 793 7.52 10.28 -21.93
N ILE A 794 6.86 10.11 -23.07
CA ILE A 794 7.43 9.49 -24.28
C ILE A 794 7.56 10.54 -25.39
N ASP A 795 8.52 10.30 -26.29
CA ASP A 795 8.86 11.17 -27.42
C ASP A 795 9.25 12.57 -26.96
N VAL A 796 8.38 13.52 -27.14
CA VAL A 796 8.61 14.93 -26.81
C VAL A 796 7.79 15.41 -25.59
N LEU A 797 6.90 14.55 -25.03
CA LEU A 797 6.18 14.85 -23.79
C LEU A 797 7.16 14.85 -22.62
N PRO A 798 7.20 15.89 -21.78
CA PRO A 798 8.03 15.91 -20.60
C PRO A 798 7.51 14.95 -19.51
N ASP A 799 8.41 14.65 -18.58
CA ASP A 799 8.05 13.86 -17.40
C ASP A 799 7.09 14.62 -16.47
N VAL A 800 6.30 13.89 -15.73
CA VAL A 800 5.49 14.42 -14.63
C VAL A 800 6.32 14.36 -13.36
N ILE A 801 6.58 15.49 -12.76
CA ILE A 801 7.35 15.63 -11.52
C ILE A 801 6.39 15.87 -10.36
N GLU A 802 6.48 15.06 -9.33
CA GLU A 802 5.79 15.20 -8.06
C GLU A 802 6.70 15.90 -7.05
N GLU A 803 6.16 16.88 -6.35
CA GLU A 803 6.83 17.60 -5.26
C GLU A 803 6.11 17.28 -3.95
N PRO A 804 6.55 16.24 -3.19
CA PRO A 804 5.93 15.89 -1.92
C PRO A 804 6.01 17.04 -0.91
N PRO A 805 4.94 17.26 -0.11
CA PRO A 805 4.91 18.35 0.86
C PRO A 805 5.87 18.14 2.04
N LEU A 806 6.37 19.22 2.61
CA LEU A 806 7.08 19.20 3.90
C LEU A 806 6.04 19.04 5.02
N LEU A 807 6.00 17.89 5.65
CA LEU A 807 5.05 17.61 6.72
C LEU A 807 5.66 17.90 8.10
N VAL A 808 4.89 18.61 8.92
CA VAL A 808 5.22 18.86 10.33
C VAL A 808 4.04 18.43 11.18
N ASP A 809 4.28 17.45 12.06
CA ASP A 809 3.28 16.86 12.93
C ASP A 809 3.67 17.03 14.40
N PHE A 810 2.70 17.06 15.30
CA PHE A 810 2.91 17.06 16.73
C PHE A 810 1.96 16.10 17.42
N VAL A 811 2.52 15.21 18.24
CA VAL A 811 1.76 14.22 19.02
C VAL A 811 2.03 14.44 20.50
N TYR A 812 0.97 14.45 21.30
CA TYR A 812 1.05 14.52 22.75
C TYR A 812 0.20 13.44 23.39
N THR A 813 0.79 12.68 24.30
CA THR A 813 0.11 11.62 25.03
C THR A 813 0.20 11.88 26.53
N LYS A 814 -0.87 11.58 27.24
CA LYS A 814 -0.97 11.68 28.70
C LYS A 814 -1.59 10.42 29.29
N GLU A 815 -0.86 9.73 30.12
CA GLU A 815 -1.33 8.61 30.91
C GLU A 815 -1.74 9.07 32.31
N ILE A 816 -2.87 8.58 32.75
CA ILE A 816 -3.42 8.80 34.09
C ILE A 816 -3.59 7.42 34.73
N PHE A 817 -2.77 7.18 35.74
CA PHE A 817 -2.75 5.90 36.43
C PHE A 817 -3.84 5.83 37.51
N TYR A 818 -4.62 4.77 37.45
CA TYR A 818 -5.56 4.37 38.50
C TYR A 818 -5.08 3.03 39.09
N ASP A 819 -5.63 2.64 40.24
CA ASP A 819 -5.19 1.43 40.98
C ASP A 819 -5.21 0.14 40.10
N THR A 820 -6.10 0.07 39.14
CA THR A 820 -6.31 -1.15 38.31
C THR A 820 -6.37 -0.86 36.82
N SER A 821 -6.12 0.37 36.37
CA SER A 821 -6.26 0.74 34.97
C SER A 821 -5.47 1.99 34.64
N ILE A 822 -5.15 2.17 33.37
CA ILE A 822 -4.51 3.37 32.83
C ILE A 822 -5.52 4.02 31.88
N LEU A 823 -5.74 5.32 32.04
CA LEU A 823 -6.42 6.13 31.03
C LEU A 823 -5.37 6.86 30.21
N LYS A 824 -5.29 6.56 28.93
CA LYS A 824 -4.40 7.23 27.98
C LYS A 824 -5.21 8.26 27.20
N LEU A 825 -4.74 9.51 27.17
CA LEU A 825 -5.30 10.58 26.37
C LEU A 825 -4.27 10.97 25.32
N SER A 826 -4.67 11.02 24.04
CA SER A 826 -3.82 11.47 22.93
C SER A 826 -4.37 12.72 22.25
N LEU A 827 -3.47 13.59 21.83
CA LEU A 827 -3.73 14.73 20.96
C LEU A 827 -2.74 14.65 19.80
N GLU A 828 -3.25 14.60 18.59
CA GLU A 828 -2.45 14.58 17.38
C GLU A 828 -2.79 15.79 16.52
N LEU A 829 -1.76 16.46 16.05
CA LEU A 829 -1.84 17.58 15.13
C LEU A 829 -1.01 17.20 13.90
N ARG A 830 -1.63 17.14 12.73
CA ARG A 830 -0.98 16.74 11.48
C ARG A 830 -0.98 17.88 10.46
N ASN A 831 0.06 17.92 9.63
CA ASN A 831 0.23 18.94 8.59
C ASN A 831 0.12 20.37 9.16
N LEU A 832 0.89 20.70 10.18
CA LEU A 832 0.85 22.00 10.86
C LEU A 832 1.26 23.20 9.97
N LEU A 833 1.87 22.93 8.82
CA LEU A 833 2.25 23.95 7.84
C LEU A 833 1.17 24.23 6.81
N ASP A 834 0.06 23.44 6.82
CA ASP A 834 -1.03 23.51 5.85
C ASP A 834 -0.52 23.42 4.40
N GLU A 835 0.40 22.47 4.17
CA GLU A 835 1.00 22.21 2.87
C GLU A 835 0.00 21.54 1.91
N GLU A 836 0.23 21.78 0.61
CA GLU A 836 -0.57 21.22 -0.48
C GLU A 836 0.18 20.10 -1.21
N TYR A 837 -0.54 19.18 -1.82
CA TYR A 837 0.01 18.25 -2.79
C TYR A 837 0.21 18.96 -4.14
N TYR A 838 1.36 18.74 -4.78
CA TYR A 838 1.68 19.36 -6.05
C TYR A 838 2.42 18.39 -6.99
N ALA A 839 1.99 18.35 -8.24
CA ALA A 839 2.69 17.69 -9.33
C ALA A 839 2.59 18.53 -10.61
N SER A 840 3.66 18.57 -11.40
CA SER A 840 3.74 19.40 -12.59
C SER A 840 4.30 18.65 -13.80
N MET A 841 3.96 19.13 -14.99
CA MET A 841 4.57 18.73 -16.25
C MET A 841 5.24 19.96 -16.89
N ALA A 842 6.55 19.88 -17.14
CA ALA A 842 7.33 20.98 -17.72
C ALA A 842 7.19 22.34 -16.99
N SER A 843 6.99 22.37 -15.70
CA SER A 843 6.81 23.57 -14.85
C SER A 843 5.70 24.54 -15.28
N SER A 844 5.06 24.34 -16.43
CA SER A 844 4.00 25.20 -16.99
C SER A 844 2.61 24.58 -16.91
N VAL A 845 2.50 23.30 -16.62
CA VAL A 845 1.24 22.56 -16.52
C VAL A 845 1.11 21.97 -15.12
N ILE A 846 0.09 22.37 -14.39
CA ILE A 846 -0.25 21.83 -13.07
C ILE A 846 -0.94 20.48 -13.30
N TYR A 847 -0.13 19.40 -13.20
CA TYR A 847 -0.66 18.07 -13.41
C TYR A 847 -1.71 17.68 -12.37
N ASP A 848 -1.43 18.02 -11.10
CA ASP A 848 -2.32 17.78 -9.97
C ASP A 848 -1.94 18.70 -8.80
N GLN A 849 -2.89 19.46 -8.25
CA GLN A 849 -2.67 20.29 -7.06
C GLN A 849 -3.94 20.30 -6.23
N TYR A 850 -3.83 20.02 -4.93
CA TYR A 850 -4.94 20.08 -3.98
C TYR A 850 -4.47 20.27 -2.55
N LYS A 851 -5.38 20.76 -1.70
CA LYS A 851 -5.13 20.97 -0.28
C LYS A 851 -5.19 19.65 0.49
N LEU A 852 -4.28 19.49 1.45
CA LEU A 852 -4.28 18.38 2.40
C LEU A 852 -5.01 18.73 3.71
N GLY A 853 -5.02 20.01 4.07
CA GLY A 853 -5.59 20.52 5.32
C GLY A 853 -4.77 20.18 6.56
N THR A 854 -5.02 20.89 7.65
CA THR A 854 -4.48 20.59 8.96
C THR A 854 -5.45 19.72 9.74
N SER A 855 -4.96 18.60 10.30
CA SER A 855 -5.80 17.67 11.07
C SER A 855 -5.52 17.73 12.56
N VAL A 856 -6.56 17.59 13.36
CA VAL A 856 -6.54 17.48 14.82
C VAL A 856 -7.29 16.21 15.24
N SER A 857 -6.65 15.29 15.95
CA SER A 857 -7.29 14.09 16.48
C SER A 857 -7.15 14.01 17.99
N LEU A 858 -8.21 13.54 18.64
CA LEU A 858 -8.29 13.32 20.09
C LEU A 858 -8.68 11.85 20.33
N GLY A 859 -7.88 11.17 21.12
CA GLY A 859 -8.10 9.78 21.50
C GLY A 859 -8.10 9.57 23.01
#